data_5f05f32b7bd21c84b4ca75462eeb2746
#
_entry.id   5f05f32b7bd21c84b4ca75462eeb2746
#
_cell.length_a   1.000
_cell.length_b   1.000
_cell.length_c   1.000
_cell.angle_alpha   90.00
_cell.angle_beta   90.00
_cell.angle_gamma   90.00
#
_symmetry.space_group_name_H-M   'P 1'
#
loop_
_entity.id
_entity.type
_entity.pdbx_description
1 polymer ?
#
loop_
_entity_poly.entity_id
_entity_poly.type
_entity_poly.pdbx_seq_one_letter_code
_entity_poly.pdbx_strand_id
1 'polypeptide(L)'
;MKKIVVGLFVLCSNTVFGQYNCQSTKHAPTVQQSVTPVNYNSRSDTADLVELHLDINTTGFSNEQLSGKASYQIGVKTNFSKLRFDLLGFTVDSVTSPSGAVSFTQKGEHLIIAHNATAGAILHWDIYYHGSTTKDGSGWGGIHHDGAYDYNLGVGFAANPHVYGRSLFPCFDNFVEKCTLEEMNITTPAGKVGVSNGILTAVDTLSSGDLVWRWEGQAPLPSYLVSLAVSDYHKQSWAHAGKSFELYGRAQDTANMTAGFVHLNAIYDAFVEEFGPYVFEKVGYAMTITGAMEHAGMIHLPRTLANANLSGEDIIAHELAHMWFGNAVTTETAEDMWINEGFAEFGSHFYEEKVYGRPQYVNTVQNNQALVLKQARQNDGGHLALSGVNQNQTYGTHTYQKGAMVAHNLREFLGDSLFSHAVKQLIATNTFGNYNANSFKESFENSTGVDLDDFWNDWIHNPGYHGAWVELNYPENANWATADKQVNAHHLSAHTGNHGATQKTTPIVVYKHSYNNGYSGKEDLGNTAFFTASSADLTFTSLTTQLGTGQDYWLSTNDSAESLGTSVYDTFTWAELNGTKTLPRTGVKITPKSNIAGLNGTFYVWHHYTEGNYPSNGNTSRDHFYFIGYEGNHDPPIDYTTELPFEVTVSFNTNPNNGGLDSDLNGLPGNKMTIAQSPNLKWKTGVPMANASTQALGNTGVGNITFTPQHVARYYFIMNTANISVEEGSINGLKIFPNPTNGMLKIQSNIRAAHFEYHISDAQGKIVDKGTLANTNGTSELELPEQCSPGTYLFTCEAGTTKFTLQ
;
A
#
# COMPACT_ATOMS: atom_id res chain seq x y z
N MET A 1 -54.13 -10.56 -25.07
CA MET A 1 -53.56 -9.92 -23.87
C MET A 1 -52.11 -10.36 -23.79
N LYS A 2 -51.19 -9.55 -24.33
CA LYS A 2 -49.74 -9.76 -24.23
C LYS A 2 -49.28 -9.09 -22.96
N LYS A 3 -48.72 -9.86 -22.01
CA LYS A 3 -48.01 -9.33 -20.83
C LYS A 3 -46.64 -8.88 -21.27
N ILE A 4 -46.39 -7.57 -21.15
CA ILE A 4 -45.07 -6.96 -21.29
C ILE A 4 -44.42 -7.14 -19.92
N VAL A 5 -43.33 -7.94 -19.86
CA VAL A 5 -42.43 -7.99 -18.71
C VAL A 5 -41.41 -6.87 -18.94
N VAL A 6 -41.48 -5.80 -18.15
CA VAL A 6 -40.46 -4.76 -18.07
C VAL A 6 -39.36 -5.32 -17.19
N GLY A 7 -38.28 -5.74 -17.81
CA GLY A 7 -37.04 -6.05 -17.08
C GLY A 7 -36.41 -4.74 -16.60
N LEU A 8 -36.35 -4.59 -15.29
CA LEU A 8 -35.61 -3.51 -14.64
C LEU A 8 -34.11 -3.85 -14.80
N PHE A 9 -33.47 -3.25 -15.81
CA PHE A 9 -32.02 -3.22 -15.85
C PHE A 9 -31.57 -2.23 -14.76
N VAL A 10 -31.07 -2.78 -13.65
CA VAL A 10 -30.28 -2.01 -12.71
C VAL A 10 -28.95 -1.74 -13.41
N LEU A 11 -28.82 -0.55 -13.98
CA LEU A 11 -27.52 0.03 -14.31
C LEU A 11 -26.77 0.19 -12.99
N CYS A 12 -25.90 -0.77 -12.67
CA CYS A 12 -24.80 -0.50 -11.74
C CYS A 12 -23.92 0.56 -12.39
N SER A 13 -24.24 1.83 -12.13
CA SER A 13 -23.25 2.89 -12.25
C SER A 13 -22.12 2.52 -11.28
N ASN A 14 -20.97 2.11 -11.81
CA ASN A 14 -19.72 2.11 -11.08
C ASN A 14 -19.38 3.56 -10.70
N THR A 15 -20.11 4.12 -9.73
CA THR A 15 -19.57 5.18 -8.91
C THR A 15 -18.39 4.53 -8.19
N VAL A 16 -17.20 4.98 -8.53
CA VAL A 16 -16.01 4.80 -7.71
C VAL A 16 -16.38 5.40 -6.36
N PHE A 17 -16.88 4.60 -5.44
CA PHE A 17 -16.92 4.94 -4.04
C PHE A 17 -15.46 5.13 -3.68
N GLY A 18 -15.05 6.37 -3.42
CA GLY A 18 -13.76 6.64 -2.83
C GLY A 18 -13.70 5.76 -1.59
N GLN A 19 -12.83 4.76 -1.59
CA GLN A 19 -12.55 4.01 -0.39
C GLN A 19 -12.17 5.02 0.68
N TYR A 20 -13.02 5.19 1.68
CA TYR A 20 -12.67 5.89 2.90
C TYR A 20 -11.71 4.98 3.63
N ASN A 21 -10.42 5.05 3.28
CA ASN A 21 -9.46 4.30 4.02
C ASN A 21 -9.22 5.01 5.38
N CYS A 22 -8.90 4.25 6.40
CA CYS A 22 -8.67 4.76 7.76
C CYS A 22 -7.62 5.87 7.77
N GLN A 23 -6.60 5.79 6.92
CA GLN A 23 -5.60 6.83 6.70
C GLN A 23 -6.23 8.19 6.39
N SER A 24 -7.32 8.26 5.61
CA SER A 24 -7.99 9.54 5.29
C SER A 24 -8.68 10.16 6.50
N THR A 25 -9.09 9.36 7.47
CA THR A 25 -9.64 9.82 8.74
C THR A 25 -8.56 10.18 9.76
N LYS A 26 -7.35 9.65 9.61
CA LYS A 26 -6.16 9.88 10.44
C LYS A 26 -5.13 10.82 9.78
N HIS A 27 -5.50 11.56 8.73
CA HIS A 27 -4.56 12.42 7.99
C HIS A 27 -4.06 13.57 8.86
N ALA A 28 -2.81 13.45 9.31
CA ALA A 28 -2.12 14.55 9.97
C ALA A 28 -1.54 15.51 8.94
N PRO A 29 -1.65 16.83 9.14
CA PRO A 29 -0.84 17.78 8.36
C PRO A 29 0.64 17.49 8.66
N THR A 30 1.48 17.52 7.62
CA THR A 30 2.94 17.34 7.72
C THR A 30 3.54 18.42 8.63
N VAL A 31 3.71 18.08 9.91
CA VAL A 31 4.44 18.91 10.85
C VAL A 31 5.85 18.36 10.98
N GLN A 32 6.79 19.03 10.35
CA GLN A 32 8.21 18.70 10.47
C GLN A 32 8.68 18.98 11.91
N GLN A 33 8.81 17.95 12.72
CA GLN A 33 9.54 18.05 13.99
C GLN A 33 10.78 17.16 13.95
N SER A 34 11.94 17.80 13.90
CA SER A 34 13.21 17.13 14.15
C SER A 34 13.39 16.97 15.68
N VAL A 35 12.98 15.86 16.23
CA VAL A 35 13.26 15.53 17.63
C VAL A 35 14.08 14.23 17.65
N THR A 36 15.22 14.29 18.36
CA THR A 36 16.03 13.09 18.62
C THR A 36 15.17 12.07 19.37
N PRO A 37 15.07 10.81 18.92
CA PRO A 37 14.28 9.80 19.61
C PRO A 37 14.73 9.67 21.06
N VAL A 38 13.83 9.89 21.99
CA VAL A 38 14.04 9.55 23.41
C VAL A 38 13.65 8.08 23.55
N ASN A 39 14.53 7.28 24.13
CA ASN A 39 14.19 5.89 24.45
C ASN A 39 13.18 5.87 25.61
N TYR A 40 11.89 5.90 25.27
CA TYR A 40 10.79 5.87 26.23
C TYR A 40 10.60 4.50 26.87
N ASN A 41 11.09 3.42 26.23
CA ASN A 41 10.90 2.04 26.68
C ASN A 41 11.75 1.69 27.93
N SER A 42 12.87 2.39 28.15
CA SER A 42 13.79 2.09 29.28
C SER A 42 13.17 2.19 30.67
N ARG A 43 12.03 2.87 30.80
CA ARG A 43 11.30 2.94 32.10
C ARG A 43 10.63 1.62 32.43
N SER A 44 10.11 0.94 31.42
CA SER A 44 9.50 -0.38 31.56
C SER A 44 10.50 -1.48 31.94
N ASP A 45 11.80 -1.23 31.74
CA ASP A 45 12.89 -2.08 32.26
C ASP A 45 13.16 -1.83 33.75
N THR A 46 12.73 -0.68 34.27
CA THR A 46 12.97 -0.26 35.67
C THR A 46 11.80 -0.64 36.57
N ALA A 47 10.61 -0.44 36.12
CA ALA A 47 9.35 -0.68 36.82
C ALA A 47 8.27 -1.17 35.88
N ASP A 48 7.33 -1.91 36.40
CA ASP A 48 6.16 -2.50 35.77
C ASP A 48 4.89 -1.90 36.35
N LEU A 49 4.07 -1.26 35.54
CA LEU A 49 2.77 -0.77 35.94
C LEU A 49 1.77 -1.93 35.87
N VAL A 50 1.56 -2.62 37.00
CA VAL A 50 0.82 -3.89 37.02
C VAL A 50 -0.68 -3.67 36.92
N GLU A 51 -1.22 -2.80 37.82
CA GLU A 51 -2.65 -2.52 37.90
C GLU A 51 -2.91 -1.02 37.98
N LEU A 52 -4.00 -0.59 37.38
CA LEU A 52 -4.49 0.79 37.40
C LEU A 52 -5.97 0.83 37.76
N HIS A 53 -6.31 1.61 38.79
CA HIS A 53 -7.66 2.12 39.03
C HIS A 53 -7.67 3.60 38.67
N LEU A 54 -8.54 4.00 37.79
CA LEU A 54 -8.60 5.36 37.22
C LEU A 54 -9.96 6.02 37.52
N ASP A 55 -9.96 7.02 38.37
CA ASP A 55 -11.13 7.87 38.61
C ASP A 55 -11.02 9.13 37.76
N ILE A 56 -11.99 9.40 36.91
CA ILE A 56 -12.05 10.57 36.04
C ILE A 56 -13.33 11.35 36.31
N ASN A 57 -13.21 12.62 36.63
CA ASN A 57 -14.33 13.52 36.81
C ASN A 57 -14.47 14.44 35.59
N THR A 58 -15.54 14.27 34.82
CA THR A 58 -15.84 15.01 33.58
C THR A 58 -16.88 16.12 33.78
N THR A 59 -17.30 16.40 35.02
CA THR A 59 -18.30 17.48 35.28
C THR A 59 -17.80 18.86 34.86
N GLY A 60 -16.47 19.04 34.73
CA GLY A 60 -15.80 20.25 34.25
C GLY A 60 -15.65 20.39 32.74
N PHE A 61 -16.06 19.40 31.94
CA PHE A 61 -15.84 19.38 30.48
C PHE A 61 -16.46 20.57 29.73
N SER A 62 -17.56 21.12 30.24
CA SER A 62 -18.12 22.37 29.67
C SER A 62 -17.16 23.56 29.68
N ASN A 63 -16.12 23.50 30.50
CA ASN A 63 -15.05 24.49 30.60
C ASN A 63 -13.67 23.90 30.22
N GLU A 64 -13.65 22.76 29.51
CA GLU A 64 -12.43 22.04 29.13
C GLU A 64 -11.55 21.66 30.35
N GLN A 65 -12.18 21.36 31.48
CA GLN A 65 -11.50 20.99 32.72
C GLN A 65 -11.79 19.53 33.07
N LEU A 66 -10.75 18.84 33.53
CA LEU A 66 -10.80 17.47 34.02
C LEU A 66 -10.03 17.37 35.35
N SER A 67 -10.53 16.56 36.25
CA SER A 67 -9.75 16.09 37.43
C SER A 67 -9.79 14.58 37.50
N GLY A 68 -8.73 13.98 38.02
CA GLY A 68 -8.64 12.54 38.14
C GLY A 68 -7.71 12.06 39.23
N LYS A 69 -7.83 10.76 39.50
CA LYS A 69 -6.93 10.03 40.37
C LYS A 69 -6.49 8.74 39.66
N ALA A 70 -5.19 8.53 39.54
CA ALA A 70 -4.61 7.28 39.05
C ALA A 70 -3.97 6.54 40.22
N SER A 71 -4.53 5.38 40.56
CA SER A 71 -4.05 4.51 41.64
C SER A 71 -3.33 3.31 41.01
N TYR A 72 -2.03 3.21 41.28
CA TYR A 72 -1.17 2.19 40.69
C TYR A 72 -0.69 1.16 41.69
N GLN A 73 -0.65 -0.10 41.22
CA GLN A 73 0.24 -1.12 41.77
C GLN A 73 1.45 -1.24 40.81
N ILE A 74 2.67 -1.08 41.36
CA ILE A 74 3.91 -1.00 40.61
C ILE A 74 4.89 -2.07 41.06
N GLY A 75 5.30 -2.96 40.14
CA GLY A 75 6.37 -3.92 40.38
C GLY A 75 7.75 -3.30 40.10
N VAL A 76 8.66 -3.37 41.03
CA VAL A 76 10.02 -2.82 40.90
C VAL A 76 10.93 -3.87 40.26
N LYS A 77 11.35 -3.66 39.01
CA LYS A 77 12.28 -4.58 38.28
C LYS A 77 13.74 -4.34 38.66
N THR A 78 14.15 -3.06 38.80
CA THR A 78 15.50 -2.67 39.20
C THR A 78 15.45 -1.59 40.25
N ASN A 79 16.55 -1.45 41.07
CA ASN A 79 16.62 -0.42 42.09
C ASN A 79 16.55 0.98 41.48
N PHE A 80 15.75 1.86 42.06
CA PHE A 80 15.70 3.26 41.64
C PHE A 80 15.50 4.18 42.83
N SER A 81 15.83 5.46 42.64
CA SER A 81 15.56 6.55 43.60
C SER A 81 14.54 7.59 43.10
N LYS A 82 14.19 7.49 41.82
CA LYS A 82 13.20 8.33 41.17
C LYS A 82 12.52 7.55 40.07
N LEU A 83 11.22 7.73 39.89
CA LEU A 83 10.47 7.15 38.79
C LEU A 83 9.71 8.29 38.07
N ARG A 84 9.78 8.27 36.71
CA ARG A 84 9.16 9.29 35.87
C ARG A 84 7.88 8.76 35.22
N PHE A 85 6.79 9.51 35.39
CA PHE A 85 5.57 9.39 34.59
C PHE A 85 5.47 10.54 33.57
N ASP A 86 4.71 10.36 32.53
CA ASP A 86 4.33 11.39 31.57
C ASP A 86 2.90 11.84 31.88
N LEU A 87 2.66 13.16 31.89
CA LEU A 87 1.35 13.78 32.10
C LEU A 87 1.35 15.15 31.45
N LEU A 88 0.43 15.40 30.53
CA LEU A 88 0.37 16.63 29.76
C LEU A 88 -0.93 17.40 30.01
N GLY A 89 -0.82 18.72 30.17
CA GLY A 89 -1.98 19.63 30.38
C GLY A 89 -2.51 19.70 31.80
N PHE A 90 -2.05 18.83 32.69
CA PHE A 90 -2.55 18.73 34.05
C PHE A 90 -1.49 19.09 35.09
N THR A 91 -1.96 19.58 36.23
CA THR A 91 -1.16 19.82 37.46
C THR A 91 -1.36 18.66 38.39
N VAL A 92 -0.29 18.13 38.97
CA VAL A 92 -0.37 17.10 40.02
C VAL A 92 -0.56 17.80 41.34
N ASP A 93 -1.63 17.45 42.06
CA ASP A 93 -1.98 18.00 43.38
C ASP A 93 -1.21 17.31 44.49
N SER A 94 -1.16 15.98 44.43
CA SER A 94 -0.48 15.16 45.43
C SER A 94 -0.15 13.78 44.90
N VAL A 95 0.90 13.17 45.45
CA VAL A 95 1.18 11.74 45.33
C VAL A 95 1.15 11.16 46.75
N THR A 96 0.39 10.11 46.95
CA THR A 96 0.29 9.41 48.23
C THR A 96 0.59 7.93 48.10
N SER A 97 0.98 7.33 49.21
CA SER A 97 1.16 5.88 49.36
C SER A 97 0.49 5.42 50.63
N PRO A 98 0.36 4.12 50.94
CA PRO A 98 -0.13 3.65 52.23
C PRO A 98 0.65 4.20 53.41
N SER A 99 1.90 4.63 53.19
CA SER A 99 2.75 5.24 54.26
C SER A 99 2.61 6.77 54.35
N GLY A 100 1.75 7.38 53.56
CA GLY A 100 1.51 8.83 53.49
C GLY A 100 2.02 9.51 52.24
N ALA A 101 2.25 10.82 52.31
CA ALA A 101 2.63 11.64 51.15
C ALA A 101 4.00 11.25 50.59
N VAL A 102 4.11 11.24 49.26
CA VAL A 102 5.35 10.96 48.51
C VAL A 102 5.81 12.25 47.83
N SER A 103 7.10 12.55 47.93
CA SER A 103 7.66 13.74 47.27
C SER A 103 7.73 13.59 45.76
N PHE A 104 7.33 14.64 45.06
CA PHE A 104 7.40 14.68 43.59
C PHE A 104 7.81 16.06 43.08
N THR A 105 8.19 16.12 41.82
CA THR A 105 8.38 17.36 41.07
C THR A 105 7.76 17.20 39.68
N GLN A 106 7.12 18.25 39.16
CA GLN A 106 6.58 18.26 37.81
C GLN A 106 7.29 19.35 37.00
N LYS A 107 7.73 18.97 35.78
CA LYS A 107 8.35 19.88 34.83
C LYS A 107 7.87 19.56 33.43
N GLY A 108 7.06 20.47 32.84
CA GLY A 108 6.37 20.20 31.59
C GLY A 108 5.51 18.95 31.70
N GLU A 109 5.67 18.04 30.76
CA GLU A 109 4.95 16.76 30.74
C GLU A 109 5.56 15.66 31.64
N HIS A 110 6.62 15.95 32.41
CA HIS A 110 7.29 14.95 33.23
C HIS A 110 6.94 15.12 34.70
N LEU A 111 6.28 14.11 35.27
CA LEU A 111 6.10 13.92 36.68
C LEU A 111 7.20 12.99 37.22
N ILE A 112 8.06 13.49 38.11
CA ILE A 112 9.15 12.74 38.71
C ILE A 112 8.83 12.48 40.19
N ILE A 113 8.58 11.24 40.57
CA ILE A 113 8.30 10.82 41.96
C ILE A 113 9.61 10.35 42.59
N ALA A 114 9.99 10.98 43.70
CA ALA A 114 11.20 10.66 44.45
C ALA A 114 10.88 9.58 45.50
N HIS A 115 11.42 8.39 45.28
CA HIS A 115 11.23 7.25 46.18
C HIS A 115 12.37 6.24 46.00
N ASN A 116 12.96 5.79 47.10
CA ASN A 116 13.97 4.73 47.04
C ASN A 116 13.27 3.37 47.03
N ALA A 117 13.40 2.64 45.93
CA ALA A 117 12.81 1.33 45.79
C ALA A 117 13.90 0.28 45.45
N THR A 118 13.67 -0.93 45.94
CA THR A 118 14.55 -2.10 45.69
C THR A 118 13.85 -3.09 44.77
N ALA A 119 14.61 -3.71 43.87
CA ALA A 119 14.12 -4.73 42.96
C ALA A 119 13.33 -5.82 43.75
N GLY A 120 12.19 -6.22 43.18
CA GLY A 120 11.23 -7.16 43.79
C GLY A 120 10.19 -6.51 44.74
N ALA A 121 10.30 -5.23 45.05
CA ALA A 121 9.29 -4.53 45.83
C ALA A 121 8.02 -4.26 44.99
N ILE A 122 6.89 -4.16 45.68
CA ILE A 122 5.62 -3.69 45.15
C ILE A 122 5.26 -2.38 45.82
N LEU A 123 4.97 -1.36 44.99
CA LEU A 123 4.61 -0.03 45.44
C LEU A 123 3.14 0.21 45.11
N HIS A 124 2.47 1.01 45.94
CA HIS A 124 1.12 1.51 45.70
C HIS A 124 1.14 3.02 45.76
N TRP A 125 0.79 3.71 44.67
CA TRP A 125 0.72 5.16 44.60
C TRP A 125 -0.61 5.65 44.06
N ASP A 126 -1.17 6.65 44.75
CA ASP A 126 -2.31 7.42 44.27
C ASP A 126 -1.79 8.78 43.80
N ILE A 127 -2.03 9.10 42.54
CA ILE A 127 -1.64 10.35 41.90
C ILE A 127 -2.91 11.16 41.62
N TYR A 128 -3.08 12.29 42.31
CA TYR A 128 -4.21 13.20 42.12
C TYR A 128 -3.79 14.34 41.19
N TYR A 129 -4.64 14.66 40.22
CA TYR A 129 -4.33 15.68 39.23
C TYR A 129 -5.59 16.39 38.75
N HIS A 130 -5.41 17.63 38.27
CA HIS A 130 -6.47 18.41 37.61
C HIS A 130 -5.86 19.37 36.58
N GLY A 131 -6.69 19.86 35.65
CA GLY A 131 -6.25 20.90 34.71
C GLY A 131 -7.10 20.96 33.46
N SER A 132 -6.58 21.70 32.48
CA SER A 132 -7.23 21.85 31.19
C SER A 132 -6.88 20.69 30.24
N THR A 133 -7.89 20.22 29.53
CA THR A 133 -7.71 19.23 28.48
C THR A 133 -6.92 19.80 27.31
N THR A 134 -6.20 18.96 26.60
CA THR A 134 -5.34 19.38 25.49
C THR A 134 -5.49 18.47 24.28
N LYS A 135 -5.20 19.01 23.10
CA LYS A 135 -4.99 18.26 21.86
C LYS A 135 -3.52 18.33 21.47
N ASP A 136 -3.05 17.38 20.68
CA ASP A 136 -1.71 17.44 20.11
C ASP A 136 -1.60 18.52 19.02
N GLY A 137 -0.37 18.81 18.56
CA GLY A 137 -0.12 19.86 17.56
C GLY A 137 -0.79 19.65 16.20
N SER A 138 -1.21 18.42 15.88
CA SER A 138 -2.01 18.11 14.68
C SER A 138 -3.50 18.44 14.86
N GLY A 139 -3.95 18.58 16.11
CA GLY A 139 -5.37 18.74 16.49
C GLY A 139 -6.16 17.44 16.51
N TRP A 140 -5.50 16.27 16.25
CA TRP A 140 -6.17 14.96 16.22
C TRP A 140 -6.13 14.26 17.60
N GLY A 141 -4.97 14.05 18.18
CA GLY A 141 -4.82 13.36 19.47
C GLY A 141 -5.22 14.21 20.67
N GLY A 142 -5.60 13.58 21.78
CA GLY A 142 -5.98 14.23 23.02
C GLY A 142 -7.47 14.22 23.30
N ILE A 143 -7.97 15.16 24.09
CA ILE A 143 -9.38 15.22 24.52
C ILE A 143 -10.15 16.22 23.65
N HIS A 144 -11.24 15.75 23.08
CA HIS A 144 -12.13 16.49 22.19
C HIS A 144 -13.42 16.90 22.91
N HIS A 145 -13.90 18.11 22.64
CA HIS A 145 -15.17 18.66 23.08
C HIS A 145 -15.96 19.12 21.83
N ASP A 146 -16.58 18.16 21.13
CA ASP A 146 -17.23 18.40 19.83
C ASP A 146 -18.76 18.45 20.00
N GLY A 147 -19.25 19.56 20.47
CA GLY A 147 -20.68 19.80 20.71
C GLY A 147 -21.22 18.97 21.86
N ALA A 148 -21.94 17.87 21.59
CA ALA A 148 -22.50 16.99 22.61
C ALA A 148 -21.62 15.77 22.92
N TYR A 149 -20.48 15.62 22.24
CA TYR A 149 -19.55 14.51 22.40
C TYR A 149 -18.25 14.99 23.01
N ASP A 150 -17.88 14.38 24.12
CA ASP A 150 -16.59 14.53 24.79
C ASP A 150 -15.88 13.19 24.74
N TYR A 151 -14.65 13.12 24.21
CA TYR A 151 -13.93 11.86 24.04
C TYR A 151 -12.42 12.07 23.91
N ASN A 152 -11.64 11.02 24.20
CA ASN A 152 -10.21 11.04 23.94
C ASN A 152 -9.87 10.30 22.63
N LEU A 153 -8.75 10.69 22.02
CA LEU A 153 -8.04 9.93 20.98
C LEU A 153 -6.61 9.71 21.46
N GLY A 154 -6.24 8.44 21.64
CA GLY A 154 -5.01 8.06 22.35
C GLY A 154 -3.72 8.14 21.52
N VAL A 155 -3.80 8.51 20.22
CA VAL A 155 -2.66 8.75 19.34
C VAL A 155 -2.56 10.23 19.02
N GLY A 156 -1.35 10.80 19.02
CA GLY A 156 -1.09 12.18 18.61
C GLY A 156 -0.11 12.23 17.44
N PHE A 157 -0.54 12.65 16.27
CA PHE A 157 0.30 12.61 15.07
C PHE A 157 1.47 13.59 15.10
N ALA A 158 1.32 14.72 15.81
CA ALA A 158 2.43 15.66 16.04
C ALA A 158 3.21 15.36 17.33
N ALA A 159 2.81 14.33 18.08
CA ALA A 159 3.49 13.91 19.30
C ALA A 159 4.66 12.97 19.00
N ASN A 160 5.66 12.94 19.91
CA ASN A 160 6.76 11.98 19.85
C ASN A 160 7.04 11.43 21.27
N PRO A 161 6.82 10.13 21.52
CA PRO A 161 6.21 9.15 20.60
C PRO A 161 4.77 9.51 20.27
N HIS A 162 4.20 8.89 19.24
CA HIS A 162 2.82 9.13 18.80
C HIS A 162 1.75 8.69 19.81
N VAL A 163 2.06 7.81 20.76
CA VAL A 163 1.16 7.48 21.87
C VAL A 163 0.85 8.75 22.67
N TYR A 164 -0.40 8.91 23.09
CA TYR A 164 -0.87 10.16 23.69
C TYR A 164 -1.77 9.95 24.91
N GLY A 165 -1.63 8.80 25.60
CA GLY A 165 -2.33 8.51 26.86
C GLY A 165 -2.03 9.52 27.95
N ARG A 166 -0.84 10.13 27.92
CA ARG A 166 -0.41 11.20 28.84
C ARG A 166 -1.28 12.46 28.82
N SER A 167 -2.13 12.62 27.81
CA SER A 167 -3.13 13.69 27.75
C SER A 167 -4.41 13.40 28.55
N LEU A 168 -4.55 12.19 29.10
CA LEU A 168 -5.68 11.75 29.90
C LEU A 168 -5.29 11.48 31.36
N PHE A 169 -4.16 10.79 31.58
CA PHE A 169 -3.73 10.39 32.94
C PHE A 169 -2.21 10.20 33.01
N PRO A 170 -1.59 10.27 34.21
CA PRO A 170 -0.17 10.02 34.38
C PRO A 170 0.18 8.56 34.05
N CYS A 171 1.08 8.29 33.10
CA CYS A 171 1.41 6.95 32.63
C CYS A 171 2.86 6.84 32.15
N PHE A 172 3.30 5.63 31.80
CA PHE A 172 4.44 5.40 30.93
C PHE A 172 3.91 5.39 29.51
N ASP A 173 4.05 6.53 28.84
CA ASP A 173 3.45 6.71 27.52
C ASP A 173 4.37 6.13 26.44
N ASN A 174 4.27 4.82 26.21
CA ASN A 174 5.02 4.06 25.22
C ASN A 174 4.20 2.84 24.74
N PHE A 175 4.71 2.07 23.76
CA PHE A 175 4.02 0.89 23.21
C PHE A 175 4.24 -0.39 24.03
N VAL A 176 5.30 -0.44 24.86
CA VAL A 176 5.73 -1.68 25.52
C VAL A 176 5.16 -1.82 26.93
N GLU A 177 4.90 -0.71 27.63
CA GLU A 177 4.28 -0.76 28.93
C GLU A 177 2.79 -1.10 28.83
N LYS A 178 2.39 -2.13 29.51
CA LYS A 178 0.99 -2.59 29.53
C LYS A 178 0.52 -2.74 30.96
N CYS A 179 -0.51 -2.00 31.30
CA CYS A 179 -1.09 -1.97 32.63
C CYS A 179 -2.52 -2.51 32.60
N THR A 180 -2.90 -3.41 33.50
CA THR A 180 -4.28 -3.84 33.62
C THR A 180 -5.12 -2.68 34.13
N LEU A 181 -6.04 -2.16 33.31
CA LEU A 181 -7.05 -1.20 33.72
C LEU A 181 -8.16 -1.97 34.48
N GLU A 182 -7.91 -2.24 35.77
CA GLU A 182 -8.78 -3.07 36.57
C GLU A 182 -10.13 -2.37 36.83
N GLU A 183 -10.10 -1.05 37.07
CA GLU A 183 -11.30 -0.25 37.27
C GLU A 183 -11.15 1.15 36.65
N MET A 184 -12.18 1.59 35.93
CA MET A 184 -12.33 2.98 35.50
C MET A 184 -13.68 3.54 35.93
N ASN A 185 -13.65 4.57 36.79
CA ASN A 185 -14.80 5.29 37.30
C ASN A 185 -14.94 6.64 36.61
N ILE A 186 -16.00 6.83 35.83
CA ILE A 186 -16.26 8.07 35.10
C ILE A 186 -17.41 8.81 35.79
N THR A 187 -17.12 9.94 36.45
CA THR A 187 -18.11 10.83 36.95
C THR A 187 -18.59 11.78 35.87
N THR A 188 -19.90 11.77 35.58
CA THR A 188 -20.53 12.59 34.53
C THR A 188 -21.67 13.46 35.13
N PRO A 189 -22.01 14.60 34.50
CA PRO A 189 -23.23 15.31 34.81
C PRO A 189 -24.46 14.43 34.59
N ALA A 190 -25.55 14.74 35.31
CA ALA A 190 -26.83 14.05 35.13
C ALA A 190 -27.28 14.07 33.64
N GLY A 191 -27.77 12.92 33.18
CA GLY A 191 -28.20 12.73 31.77
C GLY A 191 -27.08 12.46 30.78
N LYS A 192 -25.83 12.37 31.23
CA LYS A 192 -24.69 11.92 30.41
C LYS A 192 -24.29 10.50 30.77
N VAL A 193 -23.81 9.75 29.75
CA VAL A 193 -23.31 8.39 29.88
C VAL A 193 -21.80 8.41 29.66
N GLY A 194 -21.05 7.86 30.60
CA GLY A 194 -19.62 7.67 30.52
C GLY A 194 -19.31 6.26 30.03
N VAL A 195 -18.49 6.13 28.98
CA VAL A 195 -18.17 4.86 28.32
C VAL A 195 -16.67 4.64 28.32
N SER A 196 -16.25 3.37 28.59
CA SER A 196 -14.84 2.99 28.62
C SER A 196 -14.61 1.52 28.19
N ASN A 197 -13.34 1.09 28.28
CA ASN A 197 -12.90 -0.31 28.17
C ASN A 197 -13.62 -1.21 29.21
N GLY A 198 -13.47 -2.52 29.09
CA GLY A 198 -14.00 -3.48 30.08
C GLY A 198 -15.53 -3.60 30.07
N ILE A 199 -16.12 -4.08 31.17
CA ILE A 199 -17.56 -4.32 31.34
C ILE A 199 -18.12 -3.30 32.33
N LEU A 200 -19.30 -2.75 32.02
CA LEU A 200 -20.02 -1.88 32.94
C LEU A 200 -20.60 -2.72 34.09
N THR A 201 -20.15 -2.48 35.32
CA THR A 201 -20.54 -3.24 36.51
C THR A 201 -21.56 -2.51 37.38
N ALA A 202 -21.50 -1.17 37.42
CA ALA A 202 -22.45 -0.36 38.20
C ALA A 202 -22.60 1.06 37.65
N VAL A 203 -23.72 1.71 38.03
CA VAL A 203 -23.95 3.13 37.83
C VAL A 203 -24.49 3.69 39.14
N ASP A 204 -23.72 4.52 39.82
CA ASP A 204 -24.08 5.14 41.07
C ASP A 204 -24.56 6.58 40.87
N THR A 205 -25.51 7.04 41.67
CA THR A 205 -25.95 8.44 41.66
C THR A 205 -25.42 9.14 42.89
N LEU A 206 -24.66 10.21 42.72
CA LEU A 206 -24.13 11.03 43.78
C LEU A 206 -25.21 11.96 44.34
N SER A 207 -24.99 12.49 45.56
CA SER A 207 -25.90 13.46 46.18
C SER A 207 -26.06 14.76 45.37
N SER A 208 -25.11 15.08 44.49
CA SER A 208 -25.19 16.20 43.52
C SER A 208 -26.16 15.94 42.37
N GLY A 209 -26.54 14.69 42.14
CA GLY A 209 -27.27 14.22 40.97
C GLY A 209 -26.38 13.73 39.84
N ASP A 210 -25.07 13.89 39.96
CA ASP A 210 -24.10 13.36 38.98
C ASP A 210 -24.05 11.84 39.06
N LEU A 211 -23.60 11.20 37.98
CA LEU A 211 -23.53 9.74 37.81
C LEU A 211 -22.08 9.27 37.81
N VAL A 212 -21.82 8.12 38.47
CA VAL A 212 -20.54 7.42 38.42
C VAL A 212 -20.71 6.12 37.63
N TRP A 213 -20.10 6.02 36.49
CA TRP A 213 -20.09 4.84 35.63
C TRP A 213 -18.87 4.00 35.96
N ARG A 214 -19.07 2.77 36.46
CA ARG A 214 -17.99 1.87 36.88
C ARG A 214 -17.74 0.81 35.83
N TRP A 215 -16.54 0.82 35.29
CA TRP A 215 -16.07 -0.14 34.27
C TRP A 215 -14.95 -0.98 34.84
N GLU A 216 -14.99 -2.31 34.63
CA GLU A 216 -13.97 -3.25 35.08
C GLU A 216 -13.41 -4.01 33.89
N GLY A 217 -12.04 -4.09 33.77
CA GLY A 217 -11.32 -4.81 32.74
C GLY A 217 -10.27 -5.74 33.33
N GLN A 218 -9.81 -6.70 32.53
CA GLN A 218 -8.77 -7.65 32.91
C GLN A 218 -7.60 -7.66 31.92
N ALA A 219 -7.77 -7.06 30.76
CA ALA A 219 -6.74 -7.00 29.74
C ALA A 219 -5.68 -5.95 30.10
N PRO A 220 -4.37 -6.29 30.07
CA PRO A 220 -3.32 -5.29 30.17
C PRO A 220 -3.25 -4.46 28.87
N LEU A 221 -3.27 -3.14 29.03
CA LEU A 221 -3.35 -2.18 27.93
C LEU A 221 -2.19 -1.20 27.95
N PRO A 222 -1.62 -0.81 26.81
CA PRO A 222 -0.80 0.38 26.74
C PRO A 222 -1.69 1.62 26.92
N SER A 223 -1.09 2.70 27.39
CA SER A 223 -1.78 3.93 27.81
C SER A 223 -2.71 4.51 26.74
N TYR A 224 -2.32 4.44 25.46
CA TYR A 224 -3.05 5.04 24.35
C TYR A 224 -4.36 4.30 23.99
N LEU A 225 -4.55 3.07 24.49
CA LEU A 225 -5.76 2.27 24.25
C LEU A 225 -6.84 2.45 25.30
N VAL A 226 -6.59 3.29 26.34
CA VAL A 226 -7.61 3.63 27.33
C VAL A 226 -8.66 4.54 26.69
N SER A 227 -9.93 4.12 26.78
CA SER A 227 -11.10 4.79 26.19
C SER A 227 -11.80 5.67 27.22
N LEU A 228 -12.10 6.90 26.86
CA LEU A 228 -13.03 7.78 27.56
C LEU A 228 -13.96 8.43 26.53
N ALA A 229 -15.26 8.17 26.62
CA ALA A 229 -16.26 8.87 25.83
C ALA A 229 -17.49 9.23 26.69
N VAL A 230 -17.96 10.48 26.55
CA VAL A 230 -19.09 10.99 27.31
C VAL A 230 -20.06 11.71 26.39
N SER A 231 -21.33 11.33 26.42
CA SER A 231 -22.40 11.97 25.67
C SER A 231 -23.76 11.60 26.28
N ASP A 232 -24.86 12.11 25.73
CA ASP A 232 -26.21 11.58 25.92
C ASP A 232 -26.42 10.31 25.08
N TYR A 233 -25.58 9.29 25.33
CA TYR A 233 -25.59 8.05 24.62
C TYR A 233 -26.83 7.19 24.89
N HIS A 234 -27.32 6.56 23.83
CA HIS A 234 -28.24 5.43 23.86
C HIS A 234 -27.45 4.18 23.48
N LYS A 235 -27.58 3.14 24.32
CA LYS A 235 -26.92 1.85 24.11
C LYS A 235 -27.80 0.93 23.27
N GLN A 236 -27.22 0.33 22.22
CA GLN A 236 -27.73 -0.87 21.58
C GLN A 236 -26.81 -2.03 21.95
N SER A 237 -27.34 -3.18 22.28
CA SER A 237 -26.51 -4.34 22.62
C SER A 237 -27.18 -5.67 22.31
N TRP A 238 -26.35 -6.66 22.00
CA TRP A 238 -26.73 -8.04 21.78
C TRP A 238 -25.57 -8.97 22.15
N ALA A 239 -25.86 -10.25 22.28
CA ALA A 239 -24.85 -11.28 22.51
C ALA A 239 -24.55 -12.02 21.18
N HIS A 240 -23.25 -12.25 20.90
CA HIS A 240 -22.80 -13.07 19.78
C HIS A 240 -21.49 -13.78 20.16
N ALA A 241 -21.40 -15.08 19.84
CA ALA A 241 -20.21 -15.91 20.08
C ALA A 241 -19.66 -15.81 21.53
N GLY A 242 -20.56 -15.64 22.53
CA GLY A 242 -20.20 -15.54 23.94
C GLY A 242 -19.67 -14.17 24.38
N LYS A 243 -19.68 -13.17 23.51
CA LYS A 243 -19.28 -11.78 23.81
C LYS A 243 -20.49 -10.86 23.80
N SER A 244 -20.41 -9.74 24.57
CA SER A 244 -21.35 -8.62 24.48
C SER A 244 -20.93 -7.70 23.35
N PHE A 245 -21.84 -7.39 22.46
CA PHE A 245 -21.67 -6.39 21.40
C PHE A 245 -22.44 -5.14 21.82
N GLU A 246 -21.79 -4.00 21.81
CA GLU A 246 -22.32 -2.75 22.38
C GLU A 246 -22.03 -1.57 21.45
N LEU A 247 -23.09 -0.86 21.05
CA LEU A 247 -22.99 0.36 20.27
C LEU A 247 -23.55 1.52 21.10
N TYR A 248 -22.78 2.58 21.24
CA TYR A 248 -23.15 3.78 21.95
C TYR A 248 -23.23 4.97 20.99
N GLY A 249 -24.40 5.51 20.77
CA GLY A 249 -24.64 6.69 19.95
C GLY A 249 -25.78 7.51 20.51
N ARG A 250 -25.95 8.75 20.05
CA ARG A 250 -27.08 9.56 20.47
C ARG A 250 -28.37 9.08 19.82
N ALA A 251 -29.52 9.45 20.38
CA ALA A 251 -30.83 9.02 19.87
C ALA A 251 -31.02 9.19 18.36
N GLN A 252 -30.46 10.25 17.79
CA GLN A 252 -30.48 10.54 16.37
C GLN A 252 -29.61 9.61 15.49
N ASP A 253 -28.65 8.91 16.09
CA ASP A 253 -27.69 8.05 15.39
C ASP A 253 -28.14 6.58 15.38
N THR A 254 -29.10 6.19 16.23
CA THR A 254 -29.47 4.79 16.46
C THR A 254 -29.91 4.04 15.22
N ALA A 255 -30.69 4.68 14.34
CA ALA A 255 -31.13 4.05 13.08
C ALA A 255 -29.95 3.79 12.12
N ASN A 256 -29.03 4.74 12.01
CA ASN A 256 -27.82 4.61 11.20
C ASN A 256 -26.87 3.56 11.78
N MET A 257 -26.72 3.51 13.10
CA MET A 257 -25.94 2.48 13.76
C MET A 257 -26.48 1.07 13.46
N THR A 258 -27.80 0.84 13.63
CA THR A 258 -28.41 -0.45 13.31
C THR A 258 -28.15 -0.86 11.85
N ALA A 259 -28.22 0.07 10.92
CA ALA A 259 -28.02 -0.21 9.50
C ALA A 259 -26.54 -0.38 9.14
N GLY A 260 -25.65 0.48 9.70
CA GLY A 260 -24.22 0.47 9.36
C GLY A 260 -23.44 -0.71 9.95
N PHE A 261 -23.93 -1.32 11.02
CA PHE A 261 -23.28 -2.45 11.70
C PHE A 261 -23.92 -3.82 11.37
N VAL A 262 -24.69 -3.90 10.29
CA VAL A 262 -25.44 -5.11 9.93
C VAL A 262 -24.56 -6.36 9.75
N HIS A 263 -23.33 -6.18 9.31
CA HIS A 263 -22.38 -7.29 9.10
C HIS A 263 -21.37 -7.46 10.25
N LEU A 264 -21.45 -6.70 11.35
CA LEU A 264 -20.47 -6.77 12.44
C LEU A 264 -20.26 -8.19 12.99
N ASN A 265 -21.31 -8.99 13.13
CA ASN A 265 -21.18 -10.38 13.55
C ASN A 265 -20.35 -11.21 12.55
N ALA A 266 -20.60 -11.05 11.25
CA ALA A 266 -19.88 -11.78 10.21
C ALA A 266 -18.41 -11.35 10.12
N ILE A 267 -18.13 -10.05 10.30
CA ILE A 267 -16.76 -9.51 10.36
C ILE A 267 -16.02 -10.12 11.57
N TYR A 268 -16.64 -10.12 12.73
CA TYR A 268 -16.08 -10.70 13.95
C TYR A 268 -15.78 -12.20 13.77
N ASP A 269 -16.75 -12.97 13.25
CA ASP A 269 -16.59 -14.42 13.02
C ASP A 269 -15.46 -14.71 12.05
N ALA A 270 -15.32 -13.89 10.98
CA ALA A 270 -14.22 -13.98 10.03
C ALA A 270 -12.85 -13.78 10.70
N PHE A 271 -12.73 -12.79 11.58
CA PHE A 271 -11.48 -12.51 12.28
C PHE A 271 -11.15 -13.55 13.35
N VAL A 272 -12.13 -14.06 14.07
CA VAL A 272 -11.91 -15.19 14.99
C VAL A 272 -11.48 -16.44 14.23
N GLU A 273 -12.10 -16.73 13.07
CA GLU A 273 -11.71 -17.85 12.22
C GLU A 273 -10.27 -17.70 11.70
N GLU A 274 -9.85 -16.51 11.28
CA GLU A 274 -8.56 -16.29 10.65
C GLU A 274 -7.44 -15.99 11.65
N PHE A 275 -7.70 -15.11 12.64
CA PHE A 275 -6.67 -14.58 13.54
C PHE A 275 -6.66 -15.27 14.91
N GLY A 276 -7.70 -16.02 15.25
CA GLY A 276 -7.82 -16.72 16.53
C GLY A 276 -8.75 -16.01 17.51
N PRO A 277 -8.80 -16.50 18.79
CA PRO A 277 -9.76 -16.03 19.77
C PRO A 277 -9.66 -14.54 20.06
N TYR A 278 -10.82 -13.88 20.20
CA TYR A 278 -10.93 -12.50 20.68
C TYR A 278 -10.65 -12.43 22.18
N VAL A 279 -9.68 -11.64 22.62
CA VAL A 279 -9.15 -11.66 23.99
C VAL A 279 -9.79 -10.64 24.92
N PHE A 280 -10.52 -9.65 24.42
CA PHE A 280 -11.15 -8.62 25.25
C PHE A 280 -12.55 -9.03 25.72
N GLU A 281 -13.09 -8.31 26.69
CA GLU A 281 -14.33 -8.64 27.39
C GLU A 281 -15.56 -8.47 26.49
N LYS A 282 -15.56 -7.41 25.66
CA LYS A 282 -16.68 -7.03 24.78
C LYS A 282 -16.19 -6.50 23.43
N VAL A 283 -17.10 -6.41 22.47
CA VAL A 283 -16.94 -5.66 21.21
C VAL A 283 -17.80 -4.40 21.33
N GLY A 284 -17.16 -3.25 21.56
CA GLY A 284 -17.83 -1.98 21.78
C GLY A 284 -17.45 -0.92 20.75
N TYR A 285 -18.42 -0.07 20.39
CA TYR A 285 -18.21 1.12 19.57
C TYR A 285 -18.90 2.30 20.20
N ALA A 286 -18.19 3.41 20.44
CA ALA A 286 -18.73 4.69 20.84
C ALA A 286 -18.67 5.68 19.67
N MET A 287 -19.84 6.23 19.29
CA MET A 287 -19.92 7.23 18.24
C MET A 287 -19.30 8.53 18.69
N THR A 288 -18.46 9.12 17.83
CA THR A 288 -17.75 10.38 18.03
C THR A 288 -17.98 11.31 16.84
N ILE A 289 -17.28 12.44 16.78
CA ILE A 289 -17.30 13.34 15.62
C ILE A 289 -16.04 13.17 14.76
N THR A 290 -14.87 13.11 15.40
CA THR A 290 -13.58 13.07 14.73
C THR A 290 -12.85 11.77 15.06
N GLY A 291 -12.08 11.24 14.11
CA GLY A 291 -11.16 10.12 14.27
C GLY A 291 -11.84 8.77 14.42
N ALA A 292 -11.26 7.74 13.81
CA ALA A 292 -11.49 6.37 14.20
C ALA A 292 -10.30 5.93 15.07
N MET A 293 -10.56 5.28 16.21
CA MET A 293 -9.51 4.90 17.15
C MET A 293 -9.82 3.57 17.82
N GLU A 294 -8.85 2.70 17.75
CA GLU A 294 -8.90 1.29 18.16
C GLU A 294 -8.87 1.06 19.68
N HIS A 295 -9.42 1.94 20.50
CA HIS A 295 -9.44 1.72 21.96
C HIS A 295 -9.93 0.31 22.30
N ALA A 296 -9.21 -0.40 23.15
CA ALA A 296 -9.39 -1.83 23.38
C ALA A 296 -10.78 -2.19 23.89
N GLY A 297 -11.54 -2.95 23.11
CA GLY A 297 -12.90 -3.37 23.42
C GLY A 297 -13.95 -2.23 23.42
N MET A 298 -13.55 -0.97 23.15
CA MET A 298 -14.43 0.19 23.03
C MET A 298 -13.89 1.16 21.98
N ILE A 299 -14.08 0.84 20.74
CA ILE A 299 -13.63 1.59 19.57
C ILE A 299 -14.37 2.93 19.48
N HIS A 300 -13.64 4.02 19.24
CA HIS A 300 -14.25 5.29 18.90
C HIS A 300 -14.42 5.40 17.40
N LEU A 301 -15.64 5.71 16.93
CA LEU A 301 -15.96 5.76 15.50
C LEU A 301 -16.73 7.05 15.16
N PRO A 302 -16.29 7.83 14.14
CA PRO A 302 -17.08 8.95 13.66
C PRO A 302 -18.50 8.53 13.27
N ARG A 303 -19.52 9.20 13.84
CA ARG A 303 -20.93 8.85 13.63
C ARG A 303 -21.35 8.84 12.15
N THR A 304 -20.63 9.56 11.30
CA THR A 304 -20.89 9.62 9.86
C THR A 304 -20.51 8.34 9.12
N LEU A 305 -19.67 7.49 9.71
CA LEU A 305 -19.28 6.20 9.14
C LEU A 305 -20.31 5.10 9.40
N ALA A 306 -21.10 5.22 10.48
CA ALA A 306 -22.20 4.32 10.76
C ALA A 306 -23.45 4.75 9.95
N ASN A 307 -23.63 4.19 8.76
CA ASN A 307 -24.72 4.56 7.87
C ASN A 307 -25.24 3.39 7.03
N ALA A 308 -26.46 3.52 6.51
CA ALA A 308 -27.17 2.46 5.79
C ALA A 308 -26.58 2.10 4.40
N ASN A 309 -25.72 2.93 3.84
CA ASN A 309 -25.06 2.65 2.56
C ASN A 309 -23.75 1.87 2.73
N LEU A 310 -23.37 1.54 3.97
CA LEU A 310 -22.20 0.77 4.37
C LEU A 310 -20.85 1.39 3.91
N SER A 311 -20.81 2.70 3.63
CA SER A 311 -19.59 3.36 3.13
C SER A 311 -18.49 3.51 4.17
N GLY A 312 -18.71 3.13 5.42
CA GLY A 312 -17.72 3.11 6.49
C GLY A 312 -17.49 1.70 7.06
N GLU A 313 -17.99 0.67 6.37
CA GLU A 313 -17.89 -0.70 6.86
C GLU A 313 -16.44 -1.21 6.84
N ASP A 314 -15.65 -0.80 5.86
CA ASP A 314 -14.21 -1.04 5.79
C ASP A 314 -13.47 -0.50 7.02
N ILE A 315 -13.84 0.70 7.49
CA ILE A 315 -13.25 1.30 8.70
C ILE A 315 -13.75 0.58 9.95
N ILE A 316 -15.03 0.19 10.00
CA ILE A 316 -15.55 -0.64 11.10
C ILE A 316 -14.75 -1.95 11.21
N ALA A 317 -14.47 -2.61 10.08
CA ALA A 317 -13.67 -3.82 10.05
C ALA A 317 -12.20 -3.56 10.42
N HIS A 318 -11.60 -2.47 9.93
CA HIS A 318 -10.23 -2.05 10.25
C HIS A 318 -10.05 -1.88 11.77
N GLU A 319 -10.89 -1.06 12.39
CA GLU A 319 -10.81 -0.81 13.83
C GLU A 319 -11.09 -2.08 14.67
N LEU A 320 -11.92 -3.00 14.17
CA LEU A 320 -12.09 -4.29 14.85
C LEU A 320 -10.87 -5.20 14.70
N ALA A 321 -10.19 -5.19 13.53
CA ALA A 321 -8.99 -5.99 13.29
C ALA A 321 -7.83 -5.58 14.21
N HIS A 322 -7.78 -4.32 14.61
CA HIS A 322 -6.83 -3.84 15.62
C HIS A 322 -6.93 -4.59 16.94
N MET A 323 -8.07 -5.19 17.27
CA MET A 323 -8.17 -5.99 18.50
C MET A 323 -7.19 -7.17 18.53
N TRP A 324 -6.74 -7.65 17.36
CA TRP A 324 -5.68 -8.62 17.23
C TRP A 324 -4.33 -7.94 16.97
N PHE A 325 -4.25 -7.02 15.98
CA PHE A 325 -3.02 -6.34 15.57
C PHE A 325 -3.03 -4.87 16.03
N GLY A 326 -2.27 -4.55 17.05
CA GLY A 326 -2.25 -3.28 17.76
C GLY A 326 -2.59 -3.43 19.24
N ASN A 327 -3.60 -4.25 19.57
CA ASN A 327 -4.12 -4.38 20.92
C ASN A 327 -3.72 -5.70 21.60
N ALA A 328 -4.07 -6.87 21.03
CA ALA A 328 -3.60 -8.16 21.57
C ALA A 328 -2.10 -8.33 21.37
N VAL A 329 -1.57 -7.93 20.24
CA VAL A 329 -0.12 -7.80 20.00
C VAL A 329 0.15 -6.40 19.47
N THR A 330 1.18 -5.73 19.98
CA THR A 330 1.48 -4.32 19.67
C THR A 330 2.88 -4.23 19.08
N THR A 331 3.14 -3.29 18.18
CA THR A 331 4.51 -2.99 17.75
C THR A 331 5.39 -2.55 18.94
N GLU A 332 6.68 -2.89 18.89
CA GLU A 332 7.64 -2.49 19.94
C GLU A 332 7.97 -0.99 19.85
N THR A 333 8.05 -0.47 18.63
CA THR A 333 8.32 0.94 18.35
C THR A 333 7.46 1.44 17.18
N ALA A 334 7.34 2.77 17.05
CA ALA A 334 6.64 3.40 15.93
C ALA A 334 7.26 3.08 14.56
N GLU A 335 8.51 2.64 14.53
CA GLU A 335 9.25 2.30 13.29
C GLU A 335 8.68 1.06 12.58
N ASP A 336 7.96 0.20 13.33
CA ASP A 336 7.29 -1.00 12.82
C ASP A 336 5.76 -0.91 12.87
N MET A 337 5.20 0.30 12.77
CA MET A 337 3.76 0.54 12.85
C MET A 337 2.93 -0.23 11.80
N TRP A 338 3.56 -0.69 10.73
CA TRP A 338 2.92 -1.56 9.74
C TRP A 338 2.37 -2.87 10.34
N ILE A 339 2.91 -3.33 11.48
CA ILE A 339 2.42 -4.52 12.21
C ILE A 339 1.02 -4.23 12.77
N ASN A 340 0.78 -3.03 13.26
CA ASN A 340 -0.53 -2.61 13.75
C ASN A 340 -1.44 -2.23 12.57
N GLU A 341 -1.08 -1.17 11.83
CA GLU A 341 -1.94 -0.54 10.84
C GLU A 341 -2.05 -1.33 9.53
N GLY A 342 -0.94 -1.92 9.07
CA GLY A 342 -0.94 -2.71 7.84
C GLY A 342 -1.75 -4.01 7.96
N PHE A 343 -1.68 -4.68 9.11
CA PHE A 343 -2.51 -5.87 9.36
C PHE A 343 -3.97 -5.53 9.67
N ALA A 344 -4.25 -4.38 10.30
CA ALA A 344 -5.62 -3.91 10.45
C ALA A 344 -6.25 -3.54 9.09
N GLU A 345 -5.49 -2.87 8.21
CA GLU A 345 -5.92 -2.58 6.84
C GLU A 345 -6.09 -3.87 6.02
N PHE A 346 -5.22 -4.88 6.19
CA PHE A 346 -5.45 -6.21 5.62
C PHE A 346 -6.75 -6.82 6.15
N GLY A 347 -7.08 -6.68 7.43
CA GLY A 347 -8.35 -7.09 8.01
C GLY A 347 -9.55 -6.44 7.31
N SER A 348 -9.44 -5.12 7.00
CA SER A 348 -10.47 -4.38 6.26
C SER A 348 -10.68 -4.87 4.82
N HIS A 349 -9.69 -5.55 4.24
CA HIS A 349 -9.85 -6.24 2.97
C HIS A 349 -10.38 -7.65 3.17
N PHE A 350 -9.84 -8.37 4.16
CA PHE A 350 -10.13 -9.79 4.38
C PHE A 350 -11.59 -10.08 4.72
N TYR A 351 -12.26 -9.21 5.51
CA TYR A 351 -13.67 -9.43 5.83
C TYR A 351 -14.55 -9.49 4.57
N GLU A 352 -14.20 -8.74 3.51
CA GLU A 352 -14.95 -8.75 2.25
C GLU A 352 -15.01 -10.15 1.61
N GLU A 353 -13.96 -10.96 1.81
CA GLU A 353 -13.97 -12.35 1.34
C GLU A 353 -15.08 -13.17 1.97
N LYS A 354 -15.33 -12.95 3.26
CA LYS A 354 -16.33 -13.69 4.04
C LYS A 354 -17.74 -13.13 3.87
N VAL A 355 -17.89 -11.81 3.76
CA VAL A 355 -19.20 -11.14 3.65
C VAL A 355 -19.65 -11.08 2.19
N TYR A 356 -18.78 -10.78 1.24
CA TYR A 356 -19.12 -10.51 -0.16
C TYR A 356 -18.51 -11.53 -1.13
N GLY A 357 -17.61 -12.39 -0.66
CA GLY A 357 -16.97 -13.45 -1.43
C GLY A 357 -15.61 -13.03 -2.03
N ARG A 358 -14.83 -14.07 -2.41
CA ARG A 358 -13.46 -13.92 -2.93
C ARG A 358 -13.32 -12.91 -4.08
N PRO A 359 -14.27 -12.82 -5.07
CA PRO A 359 -14.14 -11.82 -6.14
C PRO A 359 -14.10 -10.38 -5.65
N GLN A 360 -14.86 -10.03 -4.62
CA GLN A 360 -14.84 -8.70 -4.04
C GLN A 360 -13.51 -8.44 -3.33
N TYR A 361 -13.05 -9.37 -2.52
CA TYR A 361 -11.74 -9.32 -1.87
C TYR A 361 -10.60 -9.08 -2.87
N VAL A 362 -10.55 -9.88 -3.96
CA VAL A 362 -9.53 -9.73 -5.02
C VAL A 362 -9.59 -8.34 -5.65
N ASN A 363 -10.80 -7.83 -5.91
CA ASN A 363 -10.97 -6.48 -6.44
C ASN A 363 -10.40 -5.42 -5.49
N THR A 364 -10.63 -5.55 -4.20
CA THR A 364 -10.13 -4.64 -3.17
C THR A 364 -8.61 -4.71 -3.05
N VAL A 365 -8.02 -5.90 -3.01
CA VAL A 365 -6.56 -6.11 -3.01
C VAL A 365 -5.91 -5.44 -4.24
N GLN A 366 -6.46 -5.64 -5.44
CA GLN A 366 -5.94 -5.03 -6.66
C GLN A 366 -6.08 -3.50 -6.68
N ASN A 367 -7.16 -2.96 -6.11
CA ASN A 367 -7.33 -1.51 -5.98
C ASN A 367 -6.33 -0.91 -4.98
N ASN A 368 -6.11 -1.58 -3.84
CA ASN A 368 -5.10 -1.20 -2.87
C ASN A 368 -3.69 -1.24 -3.49
N GLN A 369 -3.35 -2.29 -4.21
CA GLN A 369 -2.09 -2.38 -4.93
C GLN A 369 -1.92 -1.23 -5.93
N ALA A 370 -2.95 -0.91 -6.72
CA ALA A 370 -2.91 0.21 -7.65
C ALA A 370 -2.64 1.55 -6.93
N LEU A 371 -3.23 1.74 -5.76
CA LEU A 371 -2.98 2.92 -4.92
C LEU A 371 -1.52 2.95 -4.45
N VAL A 372 -1.01 1.83 -3.91
CA VAL A 372 0.38 1.72 -3.46
C VAL A 372 1.36 2.06 -4.59
N LEU A 373 1.22 1.41 -5.74
CA LEU A 373 2.14 1.57 -6.86
C LEU A 373 2.11 2.99 -7.45
N LYS A 374 0.94 3.64 -7.49
CA LYS A 374 0.78 4.98 -8.05
C LYS A 374 1.15 6.09 -7.09
N GLN A 375 0.85 5.95 -5.79
CA GLN A 375 0.78 7.08 -4.87
C GLN A 375 1.69 6.96 -3.65
N ALA A 376 2.03 5.76 -3.15
CA ALA A 376 2.74 5.63 -1.87
C ALA A 376 4.05 6.43 -1.86
N ARG A 377 4.87 6.30 -2.89
CA ARG A 377 6.13 7.05 -3.00
C ARG A 377 5.95 8.57 -3.11
N GLN A 378 4.82 9.03 -3.67
CA GLN A 378 4.51 10.46 -3.80
C GLN A 378 4.03 11.03 -2.47
N ASN A 379 3.14 10.30 -1.78
CA ASN A 379 2.56 10.71 -0.52
C ASN A 379 3.61 10.76 0.60
N ASP A 380 4.51 9.78 0.64
CA ASP A 380 5.46 9.58 1.74
C ASP A 380 6.88 10.09 1.42
N GLY A 381 7.07 10.75 0.26
CA GLY A 381 8.33 11.40 -0.12
C GLY A 381 9.43 10.47 -0.64
N GLY A 382 9.08 9.29 -1.15
CA GLY A 382 9.99 8.32 -1.74
C GLY A 382 9.56 6.88 -1.52
N HIS A 383 10.34 5.95 -2.05
CA HIS A 383 10.19 4.54 -1.70
C HIS A 383 10.69 4.29 -0.29
N LEU A 384 9.85 3.75 0.58
CA LEU A 384 10.19 3.43 1.96
C LEU A 384 10.15 1.93 2.20
N ALA A 385 11.05 1.46 3.07
CA ALA A 385 10.92 0.17 3.74
C ALA A 385 9.68 0.21 4.64
N LEU A 386 9.10 -0.95 4.99
CA LEU A 386 8.03 -1.02 5.97
C LEU A 386 8.57 -0.93 7.40
N SER A 387 9.75 -1.50 7.66
CA SER A 387 10.43 -1.42 8.94
C SER A 387 11.43 -0.26 8.95
N GLY A 388 11.56 0.43 10.07
CA GLY A 388 12.48 1.55 10.22
C GLY A 388 11.95 2.87 9.65
N VAL A 389 10.63 3.06 9.56
CA VAL A 389 10.04 4.32 9.07
C VAL A 389 10.33 5.48 10.01
N ASN A 390 10.54 6.65 9.42
CA ASN A 390 10.72 7.87 10.21
C ASN A 390 9.43 8.28 10.92
N GLN A 391 9.56 9.05 12.00
CA GLN A 391 8.44 9.61 12.78
C GLN A 391 7.35 10.26 11.91
N ASN A 392 7.73 10.98 10.85
CA ASN A 392 6.77 11.67 9.97
C ASN A 392 6.03 10.74 9.00
N GLN A 393 6.52 9.53 8.78
CA GLN A 393 5.94 8.54 7.89
C GLN A 393 5.27 7.36 8.63
N THR A 394 5.26 7.37 9.96
CA THR A 394 4.68 6.29 10.78
C THR A 394 3.23 5.96 10.37
N TYR A 395 2.44 6.95 9.97
CA TYR A 395 1.07 6.80 9.50
C TYR A 395 0.94 7.13 8.00
N GLY A 396 1.95 6.77 7.22
CA GLY A 396 2.00 6.99 5.78
C GLY A 396 1.32 5.88 4.96
N THR A 397 1.24 6.09 3.67
CA THR A 397 0.68 5.14 2.70
C THR A 397 1.47 3.82 2.67
N HIS A 398 2.78 3.85 2.95
CA HIS A 398 3.56 2.63 3.09
C HIS A 398 3.10 1.81 4.30
N THR A 399 2.88 2.44 5.44
CA THR A 399 2.46 1.73 6.66
C THR A 399 1.11 1.03 6.50
N TYR A 400 0.10 1.74 5.99
CA TYR A 400 -1.26 1.21 5.81
C TYR A 400 -1.36 0.33 4.56
N GLN A 401 -1.34 0.95 3.38
CA GLN A 401 -1.69 0.29 2.12
C GLN A 401 -0.63 -0.70 1.66
N LYS A 402 0.67 -0.32 1.71
CA LYS A 402 1.74 -1.27 1.40
C LYS A 402 1.82 -2.35 2.47
N GLY A 403 1.59 -2.02 3.76
CA GLY A 403 1.50 -3.00 4.84
C GLY A 403 0.42 -4.06 4.56
N ALA A 404 -0.81 -3.64 4.19
CA ALA A 404 -1.89 -4.54 3.81
C ALA A 404 -1.57 -5.37 2.56
N MET A 405 -0.95 -4.77 1.56
CA MET A 405 -0.50 -5.49 0.35
C MET A 405 0.51 -6.58 0.71
N VAL A 406 1.46 -6.28 1.61
CA VAL A 406 2.47 -7.24 2.05
C VAL A 406 1.87 -8.36 2.90
N ALA A 407 0.92 -8.07 3.78
CA ALA A 407 0.17 -9.09 4.54
C ALA A 407 -0.60 -10.03 3.59
N HIS A 408 -1.25 -9.50 2.56
CA HIS A 408 -1.86 -10.31 1.51
C HIS A 408 -0.83 -11.16 0.76
N ASN A 409 0.30 -10.56 0.33
CA ASN A 409 1.36 -11.30 -0.37
C ASN A 409 1.95 -12.42 0.51
N LEU A 410 2.11 -12.19 1.81
CA LEU A 410 2.55 -13.20 2.76
C LEU A 410 1.54 -14.35 2.89
N ARG A 411 0.23 -14.02 2.89
CA ARG A 411 -0.84 -15.03 2.85
C ARG A 411 -0.76 -15.89 1.59
N GLU A 412 -0.54 -15.28 0.43
CA GLU A 412 -0.40 -15.99 -0.83
C GLU A 412 0.88 -16.83 -0.90
N PHE A 413 1.98 -16.31 -0.35
CA PHE A 413 3.27 -17.00 -0.29
C PHE A 413 3.22 -18.27 0.57
N LEU A 414 2.56 -18.21 1.72
CA LEU A 414 2.40 -19.34 2.64
C LEU A 414 1.22 -20.24 2.26
N GLY A 415 0.24 -19.71 1.56
CA GLY A 415 -1.09 -20.31 1.38
C GLY A 415 -1.99 -20.08 2.61
N ASP A 416 -3.32 -20.03 2.37
CA ASP A 416 -4.33 -19.66 3.36
C ASP A 416 -4.19 -20.42 4.69
N SER A 417 -3.96 -21.74 4.62
CA SER A 417 -3.92 -22.60 5.80
C SER A 417 -2.69 -22.33 6.70
N LEU A 418 -1.49 -22.21 6.11
CA LEU A 418 -0.28 -21.93 6.90
C LEU A 418 -0.27 -20.49 7.41
N PHE A 419 -0.76 -19.55 6.63
CA PHE A 419 -0.88 -18.15 7.06
C PHE A 419 -1.81 -18.03 8.28
N SER A 420 -3.03 -18.57 8.19
CA SER A 420 -3.98 -18.57 9.32
C SER A 420 -3.41 -19.27 10.56
N HIS A 421 -2.70 -20.41 10.36
CA HIS A 421 -2.02 -21.09 11.46
C HIS A 421 -0.96 -20.19 12.10
N ALA A 422 -0.09 -19.56 11.30
CA ALA A 422 0.98 -18.70 11.79
C ALA A 422 0.46 -17.49 12.56
N VAL A 423 -0.57 -16.82 12.03
CA VAL A 423 -1.22 -15.68 12.70
C VAL A 423 -1.80 -16.11 14.06
N LYS A 424 -2.52 -17.23 14.12
CA LYS A 424 -3.07 -17.74 15.38
C LYS A 424 -1.98 -18.06 16.41
N GLN A 425 -0.87 -18.66 15.97
CA GLN A 425 0.27 -18.95 16.84
C GLN A 425 0.94 -17.66 17.32
N LEU A 426 1.15 -16.68 16.42
CA LEU A 426 1.73 -15.38 16.76
C LEU A 426 0.92 -14.68 17.87
N ILE A 427 -0.40 -14.63 17.71
CA ILE A 427 -1.30 -14.02 18.72
C ILE A 427 -1.28 -14.83 20.02
N ALA A 428 -1.43 -16.17 19.95
CA ALA A 428 -1.55 -17.02 21.13
C ALA A 428 -0.29 -17.08 21.99
N THR A 429 0.90 -17.04 21.35
CA THR A 429 2.19 -17.18 22.06
C THR A 429 2.66 -15.89 22.72
N ASN A 430 2.17 -14.74 22.27
CA ASN A 430 2.61 -13.45 22.76
C ASN A 430 1.43 -12.47 23.00
N THR A 431 0.28 -13.00 23.42
CA THR A 431 -0.89 -12.16 23.78
C THR A 431 -0.48 -11.11 24.79
N PHE A 432 -0.81 -9.84 24.50
CA PHE A 432 -0.41 -8.63 25.20
C PHE A 432 1.10 -8.35 25.20
N GLY A 433 1.87 -9.02 24.36
CA GLY A 433 3.29 -8.75 24.12
C GLY A 433 3.52 -7.76 22.98
N ASN A 434 4.81 -7.63 22.64
CA ASN A 434 5.25 -6.74 21.57
C ASN A 434 6.02 -7.51 20.51
N TYR A 435 5.97 -7.00 19.28
CA TYR A 435 6.77 -7.46 18.15
C TYR A 435 7.50 -6.30 17.48
N ASN A 436 8.69 -6.56 16.99
CA ASN A 436 9.35 -5.81 15.92
C ASN A 436 9.36 -6.66 14.64
N ALA A 437 9.79 -6.11 13.51
CA ALA A 437 9.78 -6.81 12.23
C ALA A 437 10.49 -8.16 12.28
N ASN A 438 11.61 -8.28 13.01
CA ASN A 438 12.38 -9.53 13.08
C ASN A 438 11.70 -10.59 13.96
N SER A 439 11.25 -10.23 15.16
CA SER A 439 10.57 -11.17 16.05
C SER A 439 9.21 -11.62 15.47
N PHE A 440 8.56 -10.76 14.68
CA PHE A 440 7.37 -11.11 13.93
C PHE A 440 7.68 -12.18 12.86
N LYS A 441 8.76 -11.99 12.08
CA LYS A 441 9.25 -12.99 11.12
C LYS A 441 9.54 -14.32 11.80
N GLU A 442 10.34 -14.30 12.87
CA GLU A 442 10.72 -15.48 13.62
C GLU A 442 9.51 -16.28 14.13
N SER A 443 8.44 -15.61 14.55
CA SER A 443 7.20 -16.26 14.96
C SER A 443 6.53 -17.03 13.81
N PHE A 444 6.52 -16.44 12.61
CA PHE A 444 5.98 -17.09 11.42
C PHE A 444 6.84 -18.28 10.99
N GLU A 445 8.18 -18.12 10.93
CA GLU A 445 9.12 -19.19 10.58
C GLU A 445 9.04 -20.37 11.56
N ASN A 446 9.02 -20.09 12.86
CA ASN A 446 8.91 -21.10 13.90
C ASN A 446 7.60 -21.90 13.82
N SER A 447 6.49 -21.27 13.43
CA SER A 447 5.18 -21.92 13.37
C SER A 447 4.92 -22.66 12.06
N THR A 448 5.54 -22.21 10.95
CA THR A 448 5.31 -22.78 9.61
C THR A 448 6.44 -23.68 9.13
N GLY A 449 7.66 -23.49 9.63
CA GLY A 449 8.88 -24.13 9.10
C GLY A 449 9.32 -23.57 7.74
N VAL A 450 8.74 -22.46 7.27
CA VAL A 450 9.06 -21.80 6.00
C VAL A 450 10.08 -20.71 6.25
N ASP A 451 11.18 -20.70 5.48
CA ASP A 451 12.19 -19.63 5.48
C ASP A 451 11.58 -18.37 4.82
N LEU A 452 11.57 -17.26 5.53
CA LEU A 452 11.03 -15.97 5.09
C LEU A 452 12.09 -14.89 4.89
N ASP A 453 13.38 -15.21 4.96
CA ASP A 453 14.46 -14.23 4.85
C ASP A 453 14.38 -13.43 3.54
N ASP A 454 14.20 -14.11 2.41
CA ASP A 454 14.08 -13.46 1.09
C ASP A 454 12.83 -12.57 1.03
N PHE A 455 11.68 -13.07 1.52
CA PHE A 455 10.43 -12.31 1.55
C PHE A 455 10.57 -11.05 2.41
N TRP A 456 11.17 -11.18 3.61
CA TRP A 456 11.36 -10.05 4.52
C TRP A 456 12.31 -9.00 3.97
N ASN A 457 13.39 -9.42 3.34
CA ASN A 457 14.32 -8.50 2.67
C ASN A 457 13.65 -7.75 1.52
N ASP A 458 12.87 -8.44 0.68
CA ASP A 458 12.25 -7.84 -0.49
C ASP A 458 11.08 -6.88 -0.14
N TRP A 459 10.28 -7.22 0.87
CA TRP A 459 9.04 -6.51 1.14
C TRP A 459 9.07 -5.58 2.35
N ILE A 460 9.91 -5.88 3.36
CA ILE A 460 9.85 -5.23 4.67
C ILE A 460 11.09 -4.39 4.95
N HIS A 461 12.29 -4.95 4.79
CA HIS A 461 13.54 -4.25 5.14
C HIS A 461 14.07 -3.34 4.05
N ASN A 462 13.77 -3.61 2.78
CA ASN A 462 14.23 -2.76 1.69
C ASN A 462 13.13 -1.81 1.18
N PRO A 463 13.51 -0.57 0.81
CA PRO A 463 12.58 0.35 0.17
C PRO A 463 12.21 -0.14 -1.24
N GLY A 464 11.03 0.30 -1.74
CA GLY A 464 10.55 -0.04 -3.07
C GLY A 464 9.61 -1.23 -3.09
N TYR A 465 9.54 -1.88 -4.22
CA TYR A 465 8.65 -3.01 -4.47
C TYR A 465 9.44 -4.18 -5.04
N HIS A 466 9.11 -5.37 -4.59
CA HIS A 466 9.55 -6.58 -5.24
C HIS A 466 8.88 -6.68 -6.60
N GLY A 467 9.65 -6.60 -7.69
CA GLY A 467 9.15 -6.70 -9.05
C GLY A 467 8.98 -8.16 -9.46
N ALA A 468 7.73 -8.62 -9.57
CA ALA A 468 7.40 -9.92 -10.11
C ALA A 468 6.29 -9.78 -11.15
N TRP A 469 6.48 -10.38 -12.31
CA TRP A 469 5.45 -10.47 -13.34
C TRP A 469 5.62 -11.75 -14.17
N VAL A 470 4.56 -12.10 -14.86
CA VAL A 470 4.53 -13.31 -15.67
C VAL A 470 4.19 -12.94 -17.12
N GLU A 471 4.97 -13.43 -18.06
CA GLU A 471 4.76 -13.25 -19.48
C GLU A 471 4.38 -14.58 -20.13
N LEU A 472 3.34 -14.56 -20.95
CA LEU A 472 2.94 -15.70 -21.76
C LEU A 472 3.45 -15.53 -23.18
N ASN A 473 4.34 -16.43 -23.61
CA ASN A 473 4.89 -16.46 -24.94
C ASN A 473 4.28 -17.59 -25.78
N TYR A 474 3.85 -17.26 -26.98
CA TYR A 474 3.42 -18.21 -27.98
C TYR A 474 3.78 -17.69 -29.39
N PRO A 475 3.92 -18.59 -30.41
CA PRO A 475 4.30 -18.14 -31.76
C PRO A 475 3.28 -17.19 -32.35
N GLU A 476 3.72 -16.07 -32.90
CA GLU A 476 2.89 -15.14 -33.67
C GLU A 476 2.17 -15.91 -34.79
N ASN A 477 0.89 -15.66 -34.98
CA ASN A 477 0.01 -16.33 -35.98
C ASN A 477 -0.29 -17.81 -35.70
N ALA A 478 0.06 -18.36 -34.55
CA ALA A 478 -0.34 -19.73 -34.20
C ALA A 478 -1.80 -19.77 -33.75
N ASN A 479 -2.47 -20.88 -33.97
CA ASN A 479 -3.79 -21.12 -33.38
C ASN A 479 -3.62 -21.24 -31.87
N TRP A 480 -4.26 -20.37 -31.10
CA TRP A 480 -4.18 -20.36 -29.63
C TRP A 480 -4.41 -21.73 -29.00
N ALA A 481 -5.42 -22.46 -29.46
CA ALA A 481 -5.80 -23.75 -28.90
C ALA A 481 -4.72 -24.84 -29.05
N THR A 482 -3.85 -24.72 -30.07
CA THR A 482 -2.85 -25.74 -30.42
C THR A 482 -1.42 -25.23 -30.30
N ALA A 483 -1.21 -23.93 -30.11
CA ALA A 483 0.14 -23.35 -29.99
C ALA A 483 0.87 -23.87 -28.74
N ASP A 484 2.17 -24.10 -28.90
CA ASP A 484 3.03 -24.32 -27.75
C ASP A 484 3.19 -23.01 -26.96
N LYS A 485 2.86 -23.04 -25.68
CA LYS A 485 2.85 -21.89 -24.78
C LYS A 485 3.97 -22.02 -23.78
N GLN A 486 4.76 -20.97 -23.67
CA GLN A 486 5.80 -20.85 -22.67
C GLN A 486 5.41 -19.73 -21.70
N VAL A 487 5.56 -19.97 -20.42
CA VAL A 487 5.37 -18.97 -19.37
C VAL A 487 6.75 -18.58 -18.85
N ASN A 488 7.05 -17.29 -18.89
CA ASN A 488 8.24 -16.73 -18.29
C ASN A 488 7.83 -15.98 -17.02
N ALA A 489 8.38 -16.37 -15.87
CA ALA A 489 8.27 -15.62 -14.64
C ALA A 489 9.52 -14.74 -14.50
N HIS A 490 9.31 -13.48 -14.23
CA HIS A 490 10.35 -12.47 -14.07
C HIS A 490 10.35 -11.96 -12.63
N HIS A 491 11.55 -11.86 -12.05
CA HIS A 491 11.75 -11.41 -10.70
C HIS A 491 12.88 -10.37 -10.65
N LEU A 492 12.59 -9.22 -10.08
CA LEU A 492 13.56 -8.17 -9.81
C LEU A 492 13.51 -7.82 -8.32
N SER A 493 14.67 -7.83 -7.66
CA SER A 493 14.76 -7.33 -6.29
C SER A 493 14.45 -5.83 -6.23
N ALA A 494 13.94 -5.41 -5.07
CA ALA A 494 13.39 -4.10 -4.77
C ALA A 494 14.02 -2.90 -5.52
N HIS A 495 13.20 -1.94 -5.84
CA HIS A 495 13.45 -0.72 -6.62
C HIS A 495 14.45 0.25 -5.94
N THR A 496 15.69 -0.15 -5.79
CA THR A 496 16.76 0.68 -5.20
C THR A 496 17.82 1.09 -6.22
N GLY A 497 17.61 0.77 -7.50
CA GLY A 497 18.61 1.00 -8.56
C GLY A 497 19.70 -0.09 -8.62
N ASN A 498 19.68 -1.10 -7.76
CA ASN A 498 20.52 -2.28 -7.83
C ASN A 498 19.71 -3.47 -8.36
N HIS A 499 19.71 -3.62 -9.68
CA HIS A 499 19.01 -4.67 -10.40
C HIS A 499 19.91 -5.91 -10.51
N GLY A 500 20.02 -6.65 -9.42
CA GLY A 500 20.65 -7.98 -9.42
C GLY A 500 19.60 -9.05 -9.18
N ALA A 501 19.66 -10.15 -9.95
CA ALA A 501 18.92 -11.35 -9.60
C ALA A 501 19.35 -11.79 -8.19
N THR A 502 18.42 -11.83 -7.24
CA THR A 502 18.67 -12.45 -5.95
C THR A 502 18.40 -13.94 -6.04
N GLN A 503 19.26 -14.74 -5.47
CA GLN A 503 18.98 -16.17 -5.34
C GLN A 503 17.79 -16.32 -4.39
N LYS A 504 16.73 -17.01 -4.85
CA LYS A 504 15.59 -17.36 -4.01
C LYS A 504 15.80 -18.73 -3.39
N THR A 505 15.57 -18.83 -2.10
CA THR A 505 15.60 -20.10 -1.35
C THR A 505 14.25 -20.82 -1.45
N THR A 506 13.19 -20.09 -1.72
CA THR A 506 11.83 -20.60 -1.83
C THR A 506 11.43 -20.82 -3.29
N PRO A 507 10.77 -21.95 -3.61
CA PRO A 507 10.35 -22.23 -4.98
C PRO A 507 9.29 -21.23 -5.45
N ILE A 508 9.42 -20.81 -6.72
CA ILE A 508 8.39 -20.01 -7.39
C ILE A 508 7.36 -20.96 -7.99
N VAL A 509 6.10 -20.70 -7.68
CA VAL A 509 4.93 -21.42 -8.21
C VAL A 509 4.16 -20.46 -9.10
N VAL A 510 3.74 -20.92 -10.28
CA VAL A 510 2.92 -20.14 -11.20
C VAL A 510 1.45 -20.52 -11.00
N TYR A 511 0.62 -19.53 -10.78
CA TYR A 511 -0.82 -19.65 -10.68
C TYR A 511 -1.53 -19.15 -11.93
N LYS A 512 -2.60 -19.84 -12.30
CA LYS A 512 -3.57 -19.42 -13.29
C LYS A 512 -4.83 -18.91 -12.58
N HIS A 513 -5.21 -17.68 -12.87
CA HIS A 513 -6.43 -17.07 -12.35
C HIS A 513 -7.50 -17.04 -13.43
N SER A 514 -8.62 -17.65 -13.19
CA SER A 514 -9.71 -17.79 -14.15
C SER A 514 -10.79 -16.73 -13.96
N TYR A 515 -11.36 -16.25 -15.07
CA TYR A 515 -12.50 -15.36 -15.12
C TYR A 515 -13.71 -16.02 -15.79
N ASN A 516 -14.87 -15.83 -15.20
CA ASN A 516 -16.14 -16.19 -15.80
C ASN A 516 -17.21 -15.18 -15.32
N ASN A 517 -17.36 -14.06 -16.06
CA ASN A 517 -18.15 -12.91 -15.61
C ASN A 517 -17.70 -12.31 -14.26
N GLY A 518 -16.41 -12.38 -13.96
CA GLY A 518 -15.78 -12.04 -12.70
C GLY A 518 -14.73 -13.07 -12.32
N TYR A 519 -13.94 -12.80 -11.30
CA TYR A 519 -12.94 -13.74 -10.80
C TYR A 519 -13.60 -15.05 -10.35
N SER A 520 -13.13 -16.19 -10.87
CA SER A 520 -13.73 -17.50 -10.61
C SER A 520 -12.82 -18.47 -9.86
N GLY A 521 -11.54 -18.13 -9.70
CA GLY A 521 -10.64 -18.95 -8.89
C GLY A 521 -9.18 -18.95 -9.34
N LYS A 522 -8.34 -19.55 -8.51
CA LYS A 522 -6.90 -19.73 -8.67
C LYS A 522 -6.56 -21.20 -8.77
N GLU A 523 -5.72 -21.56 -9.71
CA GLU A 523 -5.23 -22.93 -9.95
C GLU A 523 -3.70 -22.93 -9.97
N ASP A 524 -3.08 -23.79 -9.14
CA ASP A 524 -1.65 -24.06 -9.19
C ASP A 524 -1.34 -24.88 -10.45
N LEU A 525 -0.42 -24.38 -11.27
CA LEU A 525 -0.02 -25.08 -12.50
C LEU A 525 0.96 -26.25 -12.25
N GLY A 526 1.28 -26.54 -10.99
CA GLY A 526 2.05 -27.71 -10.57
C GLY A 526 3.55 -27.66 -10.94
N ASN A 527 4.03 -26.53 -11.44
CA ASN A 527 5.43 -26.35 -11.80
C ASN A 527 6.11 -25.43 -10.78
N THR A 528 7.22 -25.90 -10.21
CA THR A 528 8.05 -25.12 -9.30
C THR A 528 9.47 -24.96 -9.85
N ALA A 529 10.04 -23.80 -9.67
CA ALA A 529 11.42 -23.50 -10.03
C ALA A 529 12.03 -22.48 -9.04
N PHE A 530 13.34 -22.36 -9.05
CA PHE A 530 14.05 -21.44 -8.15
C PHE A 530 14.78 -20.39 -8.97
N PHE A 531 14.65 -19.13 -8.60
CA PHE A 531 15.54 -18.10 -9.12
C PHE A 531 16.96 -18.31 -8.59
N THR A 532 17.95 -18.09 -9.44
CA THR A 532 19.36 -18.18 -9.09
C THR A 532 20.01 -16.80 -9.17
N ALA A 533 21.13 -16.60 -8.50
CA ALA A 533 21.89 -15.35 -8.53
C ALA A 533 22.33 -14.90 -9.95
N SER A 534 22.27 -15.79 -10.92
CA SER A 534 22.63 -15.50 -12.32
C SER A 534 21.44 -15.34 -13.26
N SER A 535 20.21 -15.54 -12.80
CA SER A 535 19.00 -15.50 -13.64
C SER A 535 17.86 -14.79 -12.91
N ALA A 536 17.45 -13.66 -13.45
CA ALA A 536 16.25 -12.96 -13.05
C ALA A 536 14.98 -13.53 -13.70
N ASP A 537 15.14 -14.48 -14.63
CA ASP A 537 14.07 -15.04 -15.44
C ASP A 537 14.00 -16.56 -15.26
N LEU A 538 12.78 -17.07 -15.09
CA LEU A 538 12.47 -18.50 -15.14
C LEU A 538 11.53 -18.78 -16.30
N THR A 539 11.85 -19.80 -17.09
CA THR A 539 10.98 -20.26 -18.18
C THR A 539 10.33 -21.58 -17.79
N PHE A 540 9.01 -21.57 -17.77
CA PHE A 540 8.19 -22.77 -17.59
C PHE A 540 7.73 -23.24 -18.96
N THR A 541 8.11 -24.46 -19.33
CA THR A 541 7.75 -25.08 -20.61
C THR A 541 6.65 -26.12 -20.41
N SER A 542 5.95 -26.45 -21.52
CA SER A 542 4.95 -27.53 -21.52
C SER A 542 3.67 -27.26 -20.70
N LEU A 543 3.32 -25.99 -20.47
CA LEU A 543 2.08 -25.60 -19.75
C LEU A 543 0.84 -25.56 -20.66
N THR A 544 0.94 -25.95 -21.95
CA THR A 544 -0.16 -25.86 -22.91
C THR A 544 -1.42 -26.62 -22.46
N THR A 545 -1.23 -27.78 -21.82
CA THR A 545 -2.33 -28.60 -21.31
C THR A 545 -3.00 -27.96 -20.09
N GLN A 546 -2.20 -27.39 -19.17
CA GLN A 546 -2.69 -26.74 -17.95
C GLN A 546 -3.39 -25.41 -18.26
N LEU A 547 -2.91 -24.68 -19.25
CA LEU A 547 -3.52 -23.41 -19.66
C LEU A 547 -4.85 -23.62 -20.42
N GLY A 548 -5.01 -24.79 -21.04
CA GLY A 548 -6.24 -25.12 -21.77
C GLY A 548 -6.43 -24.30 -23.06
N THR A 549 -7.64 -24.31 -23.59
CA THR A 549 -8.02 -23.63 -24.83
C THR A 549 -8.70 -22.28 -24.61
N GLY A 550 -9.12 -21.97 -23.38
CA GLY A 550 -9.72 -20.67 -23.02
C GLY A 550 -8.66 -19.58 -22.89
N GLN A 551 -9.11 -18.33 -22.96
CA GLN A 551 -8.26 -17.14 -22.85
C GLN A 551 -8.64 -16.24 -21.66
N ASP A 552 -9.70 -16.59 -20.95
CA ASP A 552 -10.24 -15.80 -19.84
C ASP A 552 -9.47 -16.08 -18.55
N TYR A 553 -8.16 -15.80 -18.54
CA TYR A 553 -7.31 -15.95 -17.36
C TYR A 553 -6.12 -14.99 -17.40
N TRP A 554 -5.51 -14.77 -16.23
CA TRP A 554 -4.16 -14.22 -16.13
C TRP A 554 -3.27 -15.15 -15.32
N LEU A 555 -1.97 -14.85 -15.30
CA LEU A 555 -0.95 -15.62 -14.61
C LEU A 555 -0.25 -14.76 -13.56
N SER A 556 0.13 -15.38 -12.46
CA SER A 556 0.92 -14.74 -11.39
C SER A 556 1.87 -15.73 -10.72
N THR A 557 2.71 -15.23 -9.83
CA THR A 557 3.57 -16.04 -8.97
C THR A 557 3.03 -16.10 -7.53
N ASN A 558 3.54 -17.01 -6.71
CA ASN A 558 3.08 -17.20 -5.32
C ASN A 558 3.40 -16.03 -4.38
N ASP A 559 4.39 -15.19 -4.70
CA ASP A 559 4.75 -14.02 -3.90
C ASP A 559 4.02 -12.73 -4.29
N SER A 560 3.09 -12.83 -5.23
CA SER A 560 2.32 -11.69 -5.73
C SER A 560 0.97 -12.07 -6.34
N ALA A 561 0.50 -13.27 -6.06
CA ALA A 561 -0.61 -13.94 -6.73
C ALA A 561 -1.77 -13.00 -7.18
N GLU A 562 -2.74 -12.75 -6.33
CA GLU A 562 -3.91 -11.95 -6.69
C GLU A 562 -3.64 -10.44 -6.74
N SER A 563 -2.57 -9.99 -6.09
CA SER A 563 -2.10 -8.60 -6.18
C SER A 563 -1.37 -8.28 -7.48
N LEU A 564 -1.10 -9.27 -8.34
CA LEU A 564 -0.43 -9.06 -9.64
C LEU A 564 0.98 -8.46 -9.55
N GLY A 565 1.65 -8.58 -8.40
CA GLY A 565 3.02 -8.07 -8.18
C GLY A 565 3.12 -6.55 -8.30
N THR A 566 3.97 -6.07 -9.21
CA THR A 566 4.15 -4.64 -9.51
C THR A 566 3.36 -4.19 -10.73
N SER A 567 2.28 -4.86 -11.06
CA SER A 567 1.48 -4.58 -12.25
C SER A 567 0.03 -4.32 -11.87
N VAL A 568 -0.61 -3.41 -12.58
CA VAL A 568 -2.05 -3.20 -12.52
C VAL A 568 -2.62 -3.19 -13.93
N TYR A 569 -3.89 -3.54 -14.07
CA TYR A 569 -4.55 -3.46 -15.36
C TYR A 569 -5.98 -2.94 -15.24
N ASP A 570 -6.44 -2.41 -16.34
CA ASP A 570 -7.85 -2.10 -16.60
C ASP A 570 -8.28 -2.77 -17.89
N THR A 571 -9.57 -3.00 -17.99
CA THR A 571 -10.20 -3.46 -19.22
C THR A 571 -11.23 -2.45 -19.71
N PHE A 572 -11.48 -2.44 -21.01
CA PHE A 572 -12.61 -1.75 -21.61
C PHE A 572 -13.05 -2.43 -22.91
N THR A 573 -14.32 -2.33 -23.21
CA THR A 573 -14.87 -2.73 -24.50
C THR A 573 -15.06 -1.51 -25.38
N TRP A 574 -15.08 -1.71 -26.70
CA TRP A 574 -15.37 -0.60 -27.62
C TRP A 574 -16.73 0.04 -27.37
N ALA A 575 -17.72 -0.76 -27.00
CA ALA A 575 -19.08 -0.26 -26.73
C ALA A 575 -19.16 0.70 -25.52
N GLU A 576 -18.19 0.62 -24.61
CA GLU A 576 -18.11 1.50 -23.43
C GLU A 576 -17.53 2.88 -23.73
N LEU A 577 -16.89 3.07 -24.91
CA LEU A 577 -16.21 4.31 -25.26
C LEU A 577 -17.17 5.35 -25.87
N ASN A 578 -17.93 6.05 -25.03
CA ASN A 578 -18.81 7.17 -25.42
C ASN A 578 -18.12 8.53 -25.27
N GLY A 579 -16.81 8.62 -25.53
CA GLY A 579 -15.95 9.77 -25.29
C GLY A 579 -14.68 9.37 -24.55
N THR A 580 -13.91 10.34 -24.04
CA THR A 580 -12.70 10.04 -23.29
C THR A 580 -13.02 9.34 -21.97
N LYS A 581 -12.46 8.14 -21.78
CA LYS A 581 -12.57 7.34 -20.55
C LYS A 581 -11.22 7.33 -19.84
N THR A 582 -11.21 7.65 -18.54
CA THR A 582 -10.03 7.43 -17.69
C THR A 582 -10.15 6.07 -17.02
N LEU A 583 -9.13 5.26 -17.21
CA LEU A 583 -9.04 3.93 -16.61
C LEU A 583 -8.59 4.06 -15.14
N PRO A 584 -9.35 3.52 -14.18
CA PRO A 584 -9.17 3.88 -12.77
C PRO A 584 -7.85 3.37 -12.17
N ARG A 585 -7.44 2.15 -12.46
CA ARG A 585 -6.23 1.53 -11.88
C ARG A 585 -4.95 2.03 -12.56
N THR A 586 -4.92 1.99 -13.88
CA THR A 586 -3.73 2.41 -14.65
C THR A 586 -3.58 3.92 -14.76
N GLY A 587 -4.67 4.67 -14.61
CA GLY A 587 -4.70 6.13 -14.82
C GLY A 587 -4.62 6.55 -16.29
N VAL A 588 -4.57 5.60 -17.21
CA VAL A 588 -4.51 5.84 -18.65
C VAL A 588 -5.85 6.40 -19.15
N LYS A 589 -5.81 7.38 -20.06
CA LYS A 589 -7.01 7.91 -20.72
C LYS A 589 -7.10 7.34 -22.13
N ILE A 590 -8.29 6.88 -22.48
CA ILE A 590 -8.61 6.35 -23.80
C ILE A 590 -9.62 7.29 -24.47
N THR A 591 -9.31 7.77 -25.67
CA THR A 591 -10.17 8.66 -26.47
C THR A 591 -10.47 8.01 -27.82
N PRO A 592 -11.73 7.68 -28.15
CA PRO A 592 -12.05 7.09 -29.45
C PRO A 592 -11.82 8.09 -30.59
N LYS A 593 -11.19 7.66 -31.68
CA LYS A 593 -10.97 8.46 -32.90
C LYS A 593 -12.08 8.27 -33.94
N SER A 594 -12.63 7.06 -34.04
CA SER A 594 -13.68 6.73 -35.00
C SER A 594 -14.52 5.56 -34.48
N ASN A 595 -15.75 5.46 -34.95
CA ASN A 595 -16.59 4.31 -34.64
C ASN A 595 -16.28 3.21 -35.69
N ILE A 596 -15.71 2.10 -35.26
CA ILE A 596 -15.49 0.92 -36.10
C ILE A 596 -16.61 -0.08 -35.80
N ALA A 597 -17.48 -0.30 -36.78
CA ALA A 597 -18.55 -1.28 -36.65
C ALA A 597 -17.96 -2.70 -36.54
N GLY A 598 -18.49 -3.53 -35.64
CA GLY A 598 -18.08 -4.93 -35.47
C GLY A 598 -16.91 -5.17 -34.52
N LEU A 599 -16.37 -4.14 -33.86
CA LEU A 599 -15.35 -4.31 -32.81
C LEU A 599 -16.05 -4.80 -31.52
N ASN A 600 -15.94 -6.08 -31.22
CA ASN A 600 -16.64 -6.72 -30.11
C ASN A 600 -15.71 -7.57 -29.24
N GLY A 601 -14.67 -6.97 -28.72
CA GLY A 601 -13.74 -7.61 -27.81
C GLY A 601 -13.37 -6.70 -26.64
N THR A 602 -12.50 -7.22 -25.79
CA THR A 602 -11.99 -6.54 -24.62
C THR A 602 -10.57 -6.08 -24.86
N PHE A 603 -10.31 -4.81 -24.58
CA PHE A 603 -8.95 -4.27 -24.54
C PHE A 603 -8.45 -4.35 -23.11
N TYR A 604 -7.18 -4.72 -22.98
CA TYR A 604 -6.44 -4.76 -21.71
C TYR A 604 -5.34 -3.71 -21.76
N VAL A 605 -5.31 -2.85 -20.78
CA VAL A 605 -4.23 -1.87 -20.59
C VAL A 605 -3.54 -2.18 -19.28
N TRP A 606 -2.30 -2.62 -19.38
CA TRP A 606 -1.43 -2.90 -18.23
C TRP A 606 -0.49 -1.73 -17.99
N HIS A 607 -0.25 -1.41 -16.75
CA HIS A 607 0.80 -0.52 -16.29
C HIS A 607 1.69 -1.31 -15.34
N HIS A 608 2.94 -1.51 -15.72
CA HIS A 608 3.96 -2.20 -14.96
C HIS A 608 4.84 -1.17 -14.27
N TYR A 609 4.94 -1.23 -12.95
CA TYR A 609 5.76 -0.35 -12.10
C TYR A 609 7.08 -1.00 -11.75
N THR A 610 7.77 -1.49 -12.74
CA THR A 610 9.05 -2.17 -12.62
C THR A 610 9.91 -1.86 -13.81
N GLU A 611 11.23 -1.96 -13.63
CA GLU A 611 12.16 -1.82 -14.73
C GLU A 611 11.97 -2.95 -15.74
N GLY A 612 11.83 -2.58 -17.00
CA GLY A 612 12.03 -3.52 -18.09
C GLY A 612 13.53 -3.82 -18.25
N ASN A 613 13.87 -4.96 -18.78
CA ASN A 613 15.25 -5.40 -18.98
C ASN A 613 15.93 -4.58 -20.12
N TYR A 614 16.18 -3.28 -19.90
CA TYR A 614 16.74 -2.36 -20.90
C TYR A 614 18.23 -2.15 -20.73
N PRO A 615 18.95 -1.95 -21.84
CA PRO A 615 20.25 -1.30 -21.76
C PRO A 615 20.06 0.17 -21.37
N SER A 616 20.80 0.60 -20.36
CA SER A 616 20.81 1.95 -19.85
C SER A 616 21.39 2.93 -20.87
N ASN A 617 20.57 3.50 -21.75
CA ASN A 617 21.00 4.60 -22.62
C ASN A 617 20.70 5.99 -22.07
N GLY A 618 20.19 6.09 -20.83
CA GLY A 618 19.89 7.35 -20.15
C GLY A 618 18.71 8.15 -20.70
N ASN A 619 17.96 7.61 -21.66
CA ASN A 619 16.89 8.34 -22.34
C ASN A 619 15.50 7.70 -22.20
N THR A 620 15.38 6.55 -21.57
CA THR A 620 14.12 5.83 -21.37
C THR A 620 13.83 5.75 -19.88
N SER A 621 12.58 6.03 -19.49
CA SER A 621 12.13 5.81 -18.10
C SER A 621 12.28 4.34 -17.75
N ARG A 622 12.90 4.04 -16.62
CA ARG A 622 13.23 2.68 -16.20
C ARG A 622 12.21 2.10 -15.23
N ASP A 623 11.51 2.97 -14.54
CA ASP A 623 10.71 2.57 -13.39
C ASP A 623 9.33 2.03 -13.77
N HIS A 624 8.92 2.16 -15.03
CA HIS A 624 7.62 1.67 -15.47
C HIS A 624 7.46 1.59 -16.99
N PHE A 625 6.48 0.79 -17.44
CA PHE A 625 6.07 0.69 -18.84
C PHE A 625 4.60 0.27 -18.94
N TYR A 626 4.03 0.37 -20.14
CA TYR A 626 2.66 0.00 -20.44
C TYR A 626 2.62 -1.15 -21.46
N PHE A 627 1.56 -1.97 -21.37
CA PHE A 627 1.23 -2.96 -22.39
C PHE A 627 -0.24 -2.80 -22.77
N ILE A 628 -0.53 -2.89 -24.08
CA ILE A 628 -1.90 -2.82 -24.58
C ILE A 628 -2.18 -4.10 -25.36
N GLY A 629 -3.14 -4.90 -24.87
CA GLY A 629 -3.60 -6.13 -25.48
C GLY A 629 -5.07 -6.04 -25.91
N TYR A 630 -5.48 -6.99 -26.73
CA TYR A 630 -6.87 -7.13 -27.17
C TYR A 630 -7.26 -8.60 -27.22
N GLU A 631 -8.44 -8.90 -26.75
CA GLU A 631 -9.06 -10.21 -26.83
C GLU A 631 -10.46 -10.08 -27.42
N GLY A 632 -10.72 -10.80 -28.52
CA GLY A 632 -12.01 -10.78 -29.16
C GLY A 632 -11.98 -11.30 -30.57
N ASN A 633 -13.17 -11.69 -31.07
CA ASN A 633 -13.37 -12.02 -32.46
C ASN A 633 -13.71 -10.76 -33.24
N HIS A 634 -12.91 -10.43 -34.24
CA HIS A 634 -13.20 -9.39 -35.23
C HIS A 634 -13.35 -10.07 -36.60
N ASP A 635 -14.43 -9.74 -37.33
CA ASP A 635 -14.66 -10.22 -38.71
C ASP A 635 -14.71 -9.01 -39.67
N PRO A 636 -13.70 -8.71 -40.46
CA PRO A 636 -12.40 -9.42 -40.58
C PRO A 636 -11.55 -9.26 -39.31
N PRO A 637 -10.60 -10.13 -39.01
CA PRO A 637 -9.67 -9.97 -37.91
C PRO A 637 -9.04 -8.58 -37.90
N ILE A 638 -8.89 -7.97 -36.70
CA ILE A 638 -8.12 -6.72 -36.62
C ILE A 638 -6.76 -7.00 -37.24
N ASP A 639 -6.45 -6.28 -38.29
CA ASP A 639 -5.11 -6.31 -38.82
C ASP A 639 -4.19 -5.68 -37.76
N TYR A 640 -3.40 -6.51 -37.10
CA TYR A 640 -2.46 -6.10 -36.06
C TYR A 640 -1.36 -5.15 -36.59
N THR A 641 -1.38 -4.82 -37.86
CA THR A 641 -0.46 -3.88 -38.53
C THR A 641 -1.03 -2.46 -38.66
N THR A 642 -2.33 -2.23 -38.33
CA THR A 642 -2.95 -0.93 -38.46
C THR A 642 -3.05 -0.19 -37.11
N GLU A 643 -3.12 1.14 -37.15
CA GLU A 643 -3.38 1.97 -35.95
C GLU A 643 -4.72 1.59 -35.30
N LEU A 644 -4.70 1.51 -33.98
CA LEU A 644 -5.94 1.31 -33.22
C LEU A 644 -6.87 2.56 -33.35
N PRO A 645 -8.18 2.39 -33.29
CA PRO A 645 -9.14 3.45 -33.53
C PRO A 645 -9.32 4.41 -32.34
N PHE A 646 -8.36 4.45 -31.43
CA PHE A 646 -8.39 5.32 -30.26
C PHE A 646 -7.00 5.91 -29.98
N GLU A 647 -7.01 7.02 -29.28
CA GLU A 647 -5.82 7.63 -28.69
C GLU A 647 -5.67 7.18 -27.25
N VAL A 648 -4.43 7.02 -26.84
CA VAL A 648 -4.01 6.72 -25.49
C VAL A 648 -3.26 7.91 -24.93
N THR A 649 -3.63 8.37 -23.74
CA THR A 649 -2.89 9.41 -23.03
C THR A 649 -2.33 8.83 -21.73
N VAL A 650 -1.02 8.92 -21.56
CA VAL A 650 -0.29 8.56 -20.34
C VAL A 650 0.32 9.81 -19.71
N SER A 651 0.45 9.82 -18.39
CA SER A 651 1.10 10.89 -17.66
C SER A 651 2.56 10.57 -17.42
N PHE A 652 3.42 11.57 -17.40
CA PHE A 652 4.81 11.45 -16.95
C PHE A 652 5.12 12.44 -15.82
N ASN A 653 6.08 12.08 -14.96
CA ASN A 653 6.55 12.92 -13.87
C ASN A 653 8.05 12.68 -13.64
N THR A 654 8.87 13.65 -14.05
CA THR A 654 10.33 13.61 -13.93
C THR A 654 10.85 14.27 -12.65
N ASN A 655 9.99 14.79 -11.78
CA ASN A 655 10.39 15.49 -10.56
C ASN A 655 10.70 14.49 -9.42
N PRO A 656 11.98 14.33 -9.02
CA PRO A 656 12.36 13.39 -7.97
C PRO A 656 11.84 13.80 -6.58
N ASN A 657 11.59 15.10 -6.37
CA ASN A 657 11.16 15.61 -5.06
C ASN A 657 9.71 15.29 -4.70
N ASN A 658 8.89 14.91 -5.68
CA ASN A 658 7.51 14.46 -5.47
C ASN A 658 7.29 13.02 -5.95
N GLY A 659 8.32 12.20 -5.91
CA GLY A 659 8.25 10.79 -6.24
C GLY A 659 7.90 10.49 -7.71
N GLY A 660 8.38 11.29 -8.66
CA GLY A 660 8.13 11.08 -10.09
C GLY A 660 8.67 9.74 -10.60
N LEU A 661 7.83 8.96 -11.29
CA LEU A 661 8.23 7.67 -11.88
C LEU A 661 9.27 7.79 -12.96
N ASP A 662 9.36 8.95 -13.60
CA ASP A 662 10.32 9.27 -14.66
C ASP A 662 11.49 10.13 -14.14
N SER A 663 11.85 9.98 -12.87
CA SER A 663 12.86 10.80 -12.21
C SER A 663 14.28 10.60 -12.78
N ASP A 664 14.54 9.49 -13.43
CA ASP A 664 15.75 9.20 -14.19
C ASP A 664 15.88 10.07 -15.46
N LEU A 665 14.77 10.67 -15.91
CA LEU A 665 14.74 11.65 -17.01
C LEU A 665 14.73 13.11 -16.50
N ASN A 666 14.98 13.33 -15.20
CA ASN A 666 15.03 14.67 -14.62
C ASN A 666 16.13 15.54 -15.25
N GLY A 667 15.80 16.83 -15.45
CA GLY A 667 16.71 17.79 -16.11
C GLY A 667 16.70 17.73 -17.63
N LEU A 668 16.01 16.76 -18.24
CA LEU A 668 15.82 16.72 -19.69
C LEU A 668 14.62 17.59 -20.12
N PRO A 669 14.65 18.20 -21.32
CA PRO A 669 13.57 19.06 -21.77
C PRO A 669 12.22 18.35 -21.86
N GLY A 670 11.20 18.82 -21.12
CA GLY A 670 9.89 18.19 -21.08
C GLY A 670 9.15 18.16 -22.43
N ASN A 671 9.43 19.10 -23.33
CA ASN A 671 8.87 19.12 -24.68
C ASN A 671 9.53 18.10 -25.63
N LYS A 672 10.51 17.35 -25.17
CA LYS A 672 11.19 16.25 -25.88
C LYS A 672 10.79 14.87 -25.33
N MET A 673 9.92 14.85 -24.33
CA MET A 673 9.32 13.59 -23.88
C MET A 673 8.44 13.00 -24.97
N THR A 674 8.49 11.69 -25.13
CA THR A 674 7.67 10.95 -26.11
C THR A 674 7.41 9.54 -25.59
N ILE A 675 6.64 8.75 -26.34
CA ILE A 675 6.44 7.34 -26.11
C ILE A 675 7.17 6.53 -27.19
N ALA A 676 7.79 5.45 -26.78
CA ALA A 676 8.38 4.48 -27.71
C ALA A 676 7.63 3.15 -27.59
N GLN A 677 7.61 2.37 -28.67
CA GLN A 677 6.97 1.05 -28.70
C GLN A 677 7.94 -0.07 -28.96
N SER A 678 7.62 -1.30 -28.50
CA SER A 678 8.34 -2.53 -28.77
C SER A 678 7.45 -3.76 -28.88
N PRO A 679 7.86 -4.72 -29.69
CA PRO A 679 7.21 -6.01 -29.77
C PRO A 679 7.51 -6.95 -28.58
N ASN A 680 8.59 -6.71 -27.83
CA ASN A 680 8.99 -7.55 -26.71
C ASN A 680 9.73 -6.76 -25.63
N LEU A 681 9.91 -7.32 -24.45
CA LEU A 681 10.61 -6.73 -23.30
C LEU A 681 12.14 -6.73 -23.42
N LYS A 682 12.70 -7.47 -24.38
CA LYS A 682 14.16 -7.56 -24.59
C LYS A 682 14.67 -6.42 -25.46
N TRP A 683 14.48 -5.21 -25.01
CA TRP A 683 14.76 -4.00 -25.78
C TRP A 683 16.22 -3.64 -25.85
N LYS A 684 16.68 -3.50 -27.05
CA LYS A 684 17.90 -2.71 -27.31
C LYS A 684 17.59 -1.38 -28.01
N THR A 685 16.41 -1.23 -28.60
CA THR A 685 16.06 -0.02 -29.37
C THR A 685 14.54 0.20 -29.37
N GLY A 686 14.05 1.14 -28.54
CA GLY A 686 12.69 1.66 -28.65
C GLY A 686 12.54 2.53 -29.88
N VAL A 687 11.48 2.31 -30.65
CA VAL A 687 11.16 3.20 -31.78
C VAL A 687 10.20 4.28 -31.27
N PRO A 688 10.62 5.56 -31.22
CA PRO A 688 9.72 6.65 -30.88
C PRO A 688 8.53 6.68 -31.82
N MET A 689 7.34 6.86 -31.26
CA MET A 689 6.13 6.94 -32.07
C MET A 689 6.01 8.32 -32.73
N ALA A 690 5.96 8.33 -34.06
CA ALA A 690 5.85 9.57 -34.84
C ALA A 690 4.53 10.33 -34.63
N ASN A 691 3.46 9.63 -34.20
CA ASN A 691 2.14 10.20 -33.92
C ASN A 691 1.97 10.63 -32.44
N ALA A 692 3.02 10.56 -31.62
CA ALA A 692 2.96 11.01 -30.23
C ALA A 692 3.05 12.53 -30.14
N SER A 693 2.19 13.11 -29.32
CA SER A 693 2.19 14.53 -28.97
C SER A 693 2.36 14.70 -27.46
N THR A 694 3.22 15.62 -27.05
CA THR A 694 3.55 15.86 -25.64
C THR A 694 3.05 17.22 -25.19
N GLN A 695 2.33 17.23 -24.07
CA GLN A 695 1.92 18.43 -23.37
C GLN A 695 2.61 18.47 -22.01
N ALA A 696 3.64 19.29 -21.87
CA ALA A 696 4.28 19.56 -20.60
C ALA A 696 3.50 20.63 -19.82
N LEU A 697 3.33 20.43 -18.52
CA LEU A 697 2.67 21.38 -17.62
C LEU A 697 3.71 22.35 -17.02
N GLY A 698 4.13 23.33 -17.81
CA GLY A 698 5.12 24.33 -17.39
C GLY A 698 6.50 23.73 -17.07
N ASN A 699 7.20 24.31 -16.08
CA ASN A 699 8.54 23.85 -15.64
C ASN A 699 8.48 22.84 -14.47
N THR A 700 7.36 22.17 -14.27
CA THR A 700 7.15 21.29 -13.10
C THR A 700 7.71 19.87 -13.28
N GLY A 701 8.17 19.51 -14.47
CA GLY A 701 8.59 18.14 -14.80
C GLY A 701 7.43 17.18 -15.00
N VAL A 702 6.19 17.66 -14.96
CA VAL A 702 4.96 16.86 -15.11
C VAL A 702 4.30 17.16 -16.45
N GLY A 703 3.70 16.16 -17.08
CA GLY A 703 2.98 16.33 -18.34
C GLY A 703 2.24 15.08 -18.79
N ASN A 704 1.72 15.14 -20.00
CA ASN A 704 1.01 14.04 -20.63
C ASN A 704 1.59 13.78 -22.03
N ILE A 705 1.55 12.52 -22.44
CA ILE A 705 1.87 12.09 -23.79
C ILE A 705 0.64 11.41 -24.38
N THR A 706 0.16 11.91 -25.53
CA THR A 706 -0.96 11.32 -26.26
C THR A 706 -0.45 10.71 -27.54
N PHE A 707 -0.83 9.47 -27.82
CA PHE A 707 -0.43 8.74 -29.01
C PHE A 707 -1.52 7.80 -29.50
N THR A 708 -1.47 7.39 -30.75
CA THR A 708 -2.32 6.34 -31.30
C THR A 708 -1.53 5.04 -31.33
N PRO A 709 -1.89 4.00 -30.60
CA PRO A 709 -1.23 2.71 -30.69
C PRO A 709 -1.30 2.16 -32.10
N GLN A 710 -0.17 1.69 -32.64
CA GLN A 710 -0.09 1.15 -33.99
C GLN A 710 -0.39 -0.34 -34.06
N HIS A 711 -0.27 -1.02 -32.91
CA HIS A 711 -0.49 -2.46 -32.81
C HIS A 711 -1.03 -2.82 -31.44
N VAL A 712 -1.82 -3.89 -31.34
CA VAL A 712 -2.07 -4.63 -30.09
C VAL A 712 -0.87 -5.50 -29.75
N ALA A 713 -0.80 -5.96 -28.50
CA ALA A 713 0.31 -6.77 -27.96
C ALA A 713 1.68 -6.09 -28.14
N ARG A 714 1.76 -4.81 -27.75
CA ARG A 714 2.99 -4.02 -27.74
C ARG A 714 3.22 -3.39 -26.38
N TYR A 715 4.50 -3.21 -26.08
CA TYR A 715 4.99 -2.51 -24.90
C TYR A 715 5.27 -1.05 -25.25
N TYR A 716 4.93 -0.14 -24.34
CA TYR A 716 5.04 1.30 -24.54
C TYR A 716 5.81 1.91 -23.37
N PHE A 717 6.77 2.77 -23.67
CA PHE A 717 7.73 3.34 -22.73
C PHE A 717 7.85 4.84 -22.89
N ILE A 718 7.95 5.56 -21.78
CA ILE A 718 8.27 6.98 -21.78
C ILE A 718 9.76 7.14 -22.02
N MET A 719 10.11 8.04 -22.94
CA MET A 719 11.50 8.35 -23.27
C MET A 719 11.68 9.84 -23.56
N ASN A 720 12.92 10.32 -23.54
CA ASN A 720 13.28 11.68 -23.91
C ASN A 720 14.14 11.67 -25.19
N THR A 721 13.76 12.46 -26.18
CA THR A 721 14.48 12.55 -27.46
C THR A 721 15.58 13.61 -27.50
N ALA A 722 15.80 14.38 -26.41
CA ALA A 722 16.79 15.46 -26.39
C ALA A 722 18.23 14.98 -26.60
N ASN A 723 18.53 13.76 -26.17
CA ASN A 723 19.85 13.14 -26.24
C ASN A 723 19.88 11.90 -27.14
N ILE A 724 18.91 11.73 -28.01
CA ILE A 724 19.08 10.79 -29.11
C ILE A 724 20.11 11.44 -30.09
N SER A 725 21.33 11.65 -29.62
CA SER A 725 22.49 11.48 -30.43
C SER A 725 22.63 9.97 -30.59
N VAL A 726 22.56 9.48 -31.77
CA VAL A 726 23.23 8.20 -32.09
C VAL A 726 24.65 8.42 -31.57
N GLU A 727 25.02 7.81 -30.42
CA GLU A 727 26.41 7.77 -30.03
C GLU A 727 27.16 7.25 -31.24
N GLU A 728 28.18 7.98 -31.67
CA GLU A 728 29.25 7.43 -32.46
C GLU A 728 30.02 6.38 -31.65
N GLY A 729 29.28 5.48 -31.03
CA GLY A 729 29.80 4.26 -30.44
C GLY A 729 30.12 3.35 -31.63
N SER A 730 31.37 3.09 -31.87
CA SER A 730 31.80 2.03 -32.76
C SER A 730 31.30 0.68 -32.19
N ILE A 731 30.01 0.39 -32.40
CA ILE A 731 29.48 -0.93 -32.15
C ILE A 731 30.14 -1.84 -33.20
N ASN A 732 31.03 -2.71 -32.72
CA ASN A 732 31.77 -3.67 -33.55
C ASN A 732 32.73 -3.10 -34.63
N GLY A 733 33.28 -1.92 -34.43
CA GLY A 733 34.28 -1.39 -35.31
C GLY A 733 33.78 -0.86 -36.66
N LEU A 734 32.47 -0.60 -36.83
CA LEU A 734 31.89 0.03 -37.99
C LEU A 734 32.18 1.55 -37.97
N LYS A 735 32.88 2.06 -38.97
CA LYS A 735 33.21 3.48 -39.19
C LYS A 735 32.88 3.91 -40.58
N ILE A 736 32.37 5.12 -40.74
CA ILE A 736 32.13 5.75 -42.04
C ILE A 736 32.92 7.05 -42.11
N PHE A 737 33.62 7.21 -43.24
CA PHE A 737 34.37 8.43 -43.52
C PHE A 737 34.48 8.70 -45.05
N PRO A 738 34.64 9.98 -45.47
CA PRO A 738 34.55 11.17 -44.63
C PRO A 738 33.12 11.36 -44.08
N ASN A 739 33.04 12.00 -42.92
CA ASN A 739 31.76 12.42 -42.35
C ASN A 739 31.95 13.84 -41.80
N PRO A 740 31.40 14.91 -42.43
CA PRO A 740 30.46 14.86 -43.58
C PRO A 740 31.09 14.37 -44.91
N THR A 741 30.22 13.90 -45.80
CA THR A 741 30.59 13.38 -47.12
C THR A 741 29.99 14.21 -48.26
N ASN A 742 30.61 14.19 -49.41
CA ASN A 742 30.12 14.77 -50.67
C ASN A 742 29.53 13.69 -51.62
N GLY A 743 29.09 12.55 -51.08
CA GLY A 743 28.46 11.48 -51.81
C GLY A 743 29.26 10.17 -51.86
N MET A 744 30.58 10.20 -51.61
CA MET A 744 31.39 8.98 -51.50
C MET A 744 31.66 8.64 -50.04
N LEU A 745 31.37 7.39 -49.68
CA LEU A 745 31.57 6.85 -48.31
C LEU A 745 32.60 5.71 -48.37
N LYS A 746 33.51 5.71 -47.39
CA LYS A 746 34.32 4.54 -47.04
C LYS A 746 33.79 3.95 -45.75
N ILE A 747 33.47 2.68 -45.78
CA ILE A 747 32.92 1.92 -44.66
C ILE A 747 34.02 0.98 -44.15
N GLN A 748 34.46 1.17 -42.92
CA GLN A 748 35.39 0.27 -42.24
C GLN A 748 34.61 -0.58 -41.26
N SER A 749 34.76 -1.89 -41.30
CA SER A 749 34.02 -2.80 -40.39
C SER A 749 34.85 -4.06 -40.06
N ASN A 750 34.49 -4.75 -38.99
CA ASN A 750 35.05 -6.05 -38.62
C ASN A 750 34.34 -7.22 -39.32
N ILE A 751 33.54 -6.98 -40.32
CA ILE A 751 32.86 -8.01 -41.12
C ILE A 751 33.92 -8.87 -41.81
N ARG A 752 33.85 -10.19 -41.69
CA ARG A 752 34.78 -11.13 -42.34
C ARG A 752 34.27 -11.68 -43.67
N ALA A 753 32.97 -11.51 -43.95
CA ALA A 753 32.37 -11.92 -45.20
C ALA A 753 32.92 -11.08 -46.37
N ALA A 754 33.14 -11.69 -47.52
CA ALA A 754 33.60 -10.99 -48.72
C ALA A 754 32.56 -9.99 -49.26
N HIS A 755 31.30 -10.18 -48.92
CA HIS A 755 30.18 -9.30 -49.26
C HIS A 755 29.22 -9.25 -48.07
N PHE A 756 28.57 -8.10 -47.84
CA PHE A 756 27.54 -7.94 -46.84
C PHE A 756 26.41 -7.02 -47.33
N GLU A 757 25.20 -7.24 -46.82
CA GLU A 757 24.05 -6.41 -47.19
C GLU A 757 24.04 -5.12 -46.35
N TYR A 758 23.58 -4.03 -46.98
CA TYR A 758 23.38 -2.76 -46.31
C TYR A 758 22.07 -2.09 -46.74
N HIS A 759 21.63 -1.15 -45.92
CA HIS A 759 20.66 -0.14 -46.32
C HIS A 759 20.99 1.21 -45.70
N ILE A 760 20.55 2.27 -46.38
CA ILE A 760 20.65 3.67 -45.94
C ILE A 760 19.23 4.18 -45.76
N SER A 761 18.98 4.81 -44.62
CA SER A 761 17.72 5.50 -44.35
C SER A 761 17.94 6.97 -44.06
N ASP A 762 16.95 7.80 -44.41
CA ASP A 762 16.91 9.22 -44.01
C ASP A 762 16.58 9.38 -42.53
N ALA A 763 16.57 10.61 -42.05
CA ALA A 763 16.27 10.93 -40.66
C ALA A 763 14.83 10.56 -40.20
N GLN A 764 13.94 10.25 -41.13
CA GLN A 764 12.57 9.79 -40.93
C GLN A 764 12.45 8.26 -40.95
N GLY A 765 13.57 7.55 -41.17
CA GLY A 765 13.60 6.07 -41.21
C GLY A 765 13.21 5.49 -42.58
N LYS A 766 12.97 6.33 -43.62
CA LYS A 766 12.68 5.87 -44.97
C LYS A 766 13.97 5.38 -45.62
N ILE A 767 13.98 4.16 -46.13
CA ILE A 767 15.09 3.60 -46.87
C ILE A 767 15.24 4.36 -48.19
N VAL A 768 16.42 4.96 -48.40
CA VAL A 768 16.79 5.74 -49.59
C VAL A 768 17.73 4.96 -50.51
N ASP A 769 18.48 4.01 -49.93
CA ASP A 769 19.33 3.08 -50.70
C ASP A 769 19.51 1.76 -49.98
N LYS A 770 19.71 0.69 -50.70
CA LYS A 770 20.04 -0.64 -50.18
C LYS A 770 20.75 -1.48 -51.21
N GLY A 771 21.62 -2.36 -50.78
CA GLY A 771 22.33 -3.26 -51.67
C GLY A 771 23.32 -4.17 -50.97
N THR A 772 24.26 -4.69 -51.72
CA THR A 772 25.33 -5.56 -51.23
C THR A 772 26.67 -4.89 -51.54
N LEU A 773 27.53 -4.74 -50.53
CA LEU A 773 28.88 -4.17 -50.67
C LEU A 773 29.94 -5.26 -50.67
N ALA A 774 30.91 -5.12 -51.54
CA ALA A 774 32.13 -5.91 -51.49
C ALA A 774 33.03 -5.43 -50.35
N ASN A 775 33.53 -6.35 -49.54
CA ASN A 775 34.40 -6.07 -48.43
C ASN A 775 35.84 -6.52 -48.74
N THR A 776 36.73 -5.59 -48.86
CA THR A 776 38.16 -5.84 -49.13
C THR A 776 38.96 -5.51 -47.86
N ASN A 777 39.38 -6.52 -47.13
CA ASN A 777 40.17 -6.38 -45.91
C ASN A 777 39.51 -5.46 -44.82
N GLY A 778 38.18 -5.58 -44.62
CA GLY A 778 37.44 -4.78 -43.64
C GLY A 778 37.09 -3.35 -44.13
N THR A 779 37.27 -3.07 -45.43
CA THR A 779 36.94 -1.75 -46.02
C THR A 779 36.07 -1.93 -47.26
N SER A 780 35.02 -1.11 -47.38
CA SER A 780 34.10 -1.04 -48.51
C SER A 780 33.93 0.41 -48.94
N GLU A 781 33.65 0.66 -50.24
CA GLU A 781 33.30 1.96 -50.77
C GLU A 781 31.88 1.97 -51.30
N LEU A 782 31.17 3.05 -51.07
CA LEU A 782 29.80 3.26 -51.50
C LEU A 782 29.61 4.70 -52.02
N GLU A 783 29.08 4.79 -53.22
CA GLU A 783 28.62 6.05 -53.78
C GLU A 783 27.12 6.19 -53.55
N LEU A 784 26.74 7.33 -52.96
CA LEU A 784 25.34 7.61 -52.62
C LEU A 784 24.54 7.93 -53.90
N PRO A 785 23.29 7.49 -54.03
CA PRO A 785 22.45 7.86 -55.13
C PRO A 785 22.31 9.39 -55.33
N GLU A 786 22.33 9.88 -56.56
CA GLU A 786 22.20 11.32 -56.89
C GLU A 786 20.92 11.97 -56.34
N GLN A 787 19.90 11.18 -56.03
CA GLN A 787 18.65 11.65 -55.46
C GLN A 787 18.70 11.94 -53.97
N CYS A 788 19.81 11.62 -53.31
CA CYS A 788 20.00 11.94 -51.90
C CYS A 788 20.24 13.44 -51.72
N SER A 789 19.41 14.14 -51.00
CA SER A 789 19.56 15.55 -50.67
C SER A 789 20.53 15.76 -49.51
N PRO A 790 21.22 16.94 -49.42
CA PRO A 790 22.01 17.25 -48.24
C PRO A 790 21.22 17.03 -46.94
N GLY A 791 21.80 16.31 -46.00
CA GLY A 791 21.09 15.91 -44.77
C GLY A 791 21.78 14.81 -43.98
N THR A 792 21.14 14.38 -42.95
CA THR A 792 21.59 13.30 -42.08
C THR A 792 20.97 11.95 -42.48
N TYR A 793 21.81 10.93 -42.56
CA TYR A 793 21.46 9.58 -42.96
C TYR A 793 22.02 8.53 -42.00
N LEU A 794 21.40 7.37 -41.94
CA LEU A 794 21.84 6.20 -41.21
C LEU A 794 22.25 5.10 -42.17
N PHE A 795 23.47 4.59 -42.02
CA PHE A 795 23.94 3.38 -42.70
C PHE A 795 23.82 2.20 -41.76
N THR A 796 23.17 1.14 -42.20
CA THR A 796 22.94 -0.09 -41.41
C THR A 796 23.41 -1.31 -42.15
N CYS A 797 24.15 -2.19 -41.49
CA CYS A 797 24.58 -3.52 -41.99
C CYS A 797 24.63 -4.51 -40.78
N GLU A 798 25.05 -5.74 -41.00
CA GLU A 798 25.19 -6.76 -39.96
C GLU A 798 26.19 -6.39 -38.85
N ALA A 799 27.13 -5.48 -39.10
CA ALA A 799 28.04 -4.96 -38.09
C ALA A 799 27.43 -3.86 -37.20
N GLY A 800 26.24 -3.36 -37.51
CA GLY A 800 25.52 -2.34 -36.78
C GLY A 800 25.03 -1.18 -37.65
N THR A 801 24.64 -0.08 -36.98
CA THR A 801 24.17 1.16 -37.62
C THR A 801 25.06 2.30 -37.24
N THR A 802 25.39 3.17 -38.19
CA THR A 802 26.17 4.42 -37.95
C THR A 802 25.60 5.58 -38.74
N LYS A 803 25.79 6.77 -38.24
CA LYS A 803 25.26 8.02 -38.80
C LYS A 803 26.30 8.71 -39.67
N PHE A 804 25.86 9.32 -40.77
CA PHE A 804 26.70 10.23 -41.55
C PHE A 804 25.88 11.42 -42.08
N THR A 805 26.58 12.47 -42.51
CA THR A 805 25.98 13.68 -43.08
C THR A 805 26.44 13.87 -44.53
N LEU A 806 25.48 14.02 -45.46
CA LEU A 806 25.72 14.44 -46.83
C LEU A 806 25.67 15.97 -46.91
N GLN A 807 26.66 16.61 -47.51
CA GLN A 807 26.76 18.06 -47.73
C GLN A 807 26.31 18.49 -49.10
#